data_1ab4a3b66f457ded17275617d104475a
#
_entry.id   1ab4a3b66f457ded17275617d104475a
#
_cell.length_a   1.000
_cell.length_b   1.000
_cell.length_c   1.000
_cell.angle_alpha   90.00
_cell.angle_beta   90.00
_cell.angle_gamma   90.00
#
_symmetry.space_group_name_H-M   'P 1'
#
loop_
_entity.id
_entity.type
_entity.pdbx_description
1 polymer ?
#
loop_
_entity_poly.entity_id
_entity_poly.type
_entity_poly.pdbx_seq_one_letter_code
_entity_poly.pdbx_strand_id
1 'polypeptide(L)'
;VLGLFGKAYGNLPDSTKDWNQDQNEFVRQAVQGLSVDEKVISVRIALFADMMKPKAWTTAALRAVGGIEGVGVTFLEEMFGSRHAPIQHRQHQEAVRGLLATLLPSFGTDIKGSMQSATALQIAAGYETKPREFQDLLAILDKNLRLITAVDEESLKSEGRSEKSDPTSNLPLPSSHFYQLAHDYMVPSLREWLTRKQRETKKGRAELKLAERAAAWGVNKEKKQLPTFIEWFQIQRLTEPAKWKAGEKGVMQQATRHHLQRIAMATAAVVLIACGGWFAWGEVSRRQEATRIAGLVDTLTNAEPAQIPEIVKQLNANPQIVQVAEEYLAPRLATEAKTADEQRARLHARLASVARDPSLVEPLVEELVTGKVNYVLPIRQLLKPSAAKLSESLQSLLQDDKADPKRRFRAALALADYVPTSDEATWTESHRAFVAQQLVSSNAEFQPILREALRPIQDKLLSDLERIFGDSAASEAQRLSAANALADYAANDRTRLTQLLTLATPEQHAVLYPLVSAVPSPETIAQLSEVTAKLPPEDLGSVPRIAYGQRRANAAVTMLKLGEKEKVLPVFDWTDDPEALTQFIFRCKPRGISIDALLDLFDVVAGAPGNHPKDARYALLLAIGEYYPTDIPASRREALVKQLADWYANDPSSGVHGASGWLLRHLGEKEIADRVDQTPVPYSPEREWFNLAITVQPTPPPKPKSESKEEVENAESKGEESDSEPPMTFYYTFIVFPAGSYEIGSVADQPDRQKDEMRHSVTLTRPFALLDREITFEELIAFSPQYAEFMKQYDAQPTDAGFAADWYDSVAYSRWLGKAMGLPESDQCYADPETLDKEQYARDPQVTWAPRNWPLGLDKRGFRLPTDSEWEVVARSGSRTAYGFGSEVALLDRFGWFSENSGKHVHSGRELRPSLRGLFDLHGNLFEWTHDWYGGDFGESAQTDFVGAQRGSSRVFRGGSWGYDAADCRAATRHTSVPSLRTNYHGFRLALSSPSGVSSPAEQGPGAEPAGVG
;
A
#
# COMPACT_ATOMS: atom_id res chain seq x y z
N VAL A 1 25.31 -13.11 14.22
CA VAL A 1 24.80 -12.35 13.09
C VAL A 1 23.32 -12.63 12.91
N LEU A 2 22.86 -13.87 12.65
CA LEU A 2 21.44 -14.17 12.45
C LEU A 2 20.57 -13.71 13.63
N GLY A 3 21.02 -13.94 14.87
CA GLY A 3 20.32 -13.44 16.05
C GLY A 3 20.18 -11.92 16.14
N LEU A 4 21.11 -11.16 15.55
CA LEU A 4 21.01 -9.71 15.47
C LEU A 4 19.89 -9.26 14.49
N PHE A 5 19.75 -9.93 13.36
CA PHE A 5 18.61 -9.71 12.45
C PHE A 5 17.28 -10.02 13.13
N GLY A 6 17.21 -11.13 13.87
CA GLY A 6 15.98 -11.51 14.57
C GLY A 6 15.55 -10.48 15.63
N LYS A 7 16.50 -9.85 16.31
CA LYS A 7 16.27 -8.74 17.24
C LYS A 7 15.83 -7.48 16.48
N ALA A 8 16.56 -7.08 15.44
CA ALA A 8 16.25 -5.90 14.63
C ALA A 8 14.87 -5.99 13.97
N TYR A 9 14.39 -7.19 13.67
CA TYR A 9 13.07 -7.42 13.07
C TYR A 9 11.96 -7.65 14.12
N GLY A 10 12.27 -7.61 15.40
CA GLY A 10 11.30 -7.83 16.49
C GLY A 10 10.86 -9.28 16.64
N ASN A 11 11.53 -10.24 16.00
CA ASN A 11 11.24 -11.68 16.06
C ASN A 11 11.94 -12.41 17.19
N LEU A 12 12.97 -11.80 17.80
CA LEU A 12 13.70 -12.33 18.93
C LEU A 12 13.88 -11.24 20.00
N PRO A 13 13.81 -11.57 21.31
CA PRO A 13 14.10 -10.65 22.39
C PRO A 13 15.53 -10.06 22.32
N ASP A 14 15.74 -8.88 22.87
CA ASP A 14 17.01 -8.18 22.85
C ASP A 14 18.15 -8.93 23.56
N SER A 15 17.83 -9.64 24.63
CA SER A 15 18.81 -10.48 25.33
C SER A 15 18.67 -11.94 24.91
N THR A 16 19.80 -12.57 24.56
CA THR A 16 19.82 -14.01 24.23
C THR A 16 19.43 -14.90 25.41
N LYS A 17 19.47 -14.38 26.65
CA LYS A 17 19.02 -15.10 27.85
C LYS A 17 17.50 -15.24 27.90
N ASP A 18 16.77 -14.36 27.22
CA ASP A 18 15.31 -14.32 27.21
C ASP A 18 14.72 -15.11 26.02
N TRP A 19 15.56 -15.70 25.18
CA TRP A 19 15.12 -16.56 24.09
C TRP A 19 14.58 -17.87 24.63
N ASN A 20 13.37 -18.24 24.20
CA ASN A 20 12.81 -19.53 24.56
C ASN A 20 13.53 -20.68 23.83
N GLN A 21 13.25 -21.93 24.24
CA GLN A 21 13.89 -23.11 23.67
C GLN A 21 13.65 -23.24 22.15
N ASP A 22 12.45 -22.93 21.66
CA ASP A 22 12.09 -23.02 20.26
C ASP A 22 12.82 -21.97 19.40
N GLN A 23 12.97 -20.74 19.91
CA GLN A 23 13.74 -19.69 19.25
C GLN A 23 15.23 -20.00 19.15
N ASN A 24 15.81 -20.56 20.20
CA ASN A 24 17.20 -21.04 20.19
C ASN A 24 17.39 -22.17 19.17
N GLU A 25 16.45 -23.10 19.14
CA GLU A 25 16.46 -24.23 18.21
C GLU A 25 16.24 -23.77 16.77
N PHE A 26 15.36 -22.80 16.53
CA PHE A 26 15.21 -22.16 15.22
C PHE A 26 16.52 -21.58 14.70
N VAL A 27 17.20 -20.76 15.52
CA VAL A 27 18.45 -20.13 15.11
C VAL A 27 19.54 -21.17 14.87
N ARG A 28 19.60 -22.23 15.68
CA ARG A 28 20.54 -23.35 15.51
C ARG A 28 20.30 -24.07 14.19
N GLN A 29 19.06 -24.45 13.89
CA GLN A 29 18.71 -25.14 12.66
C GLN A 29 18.96 -24.26 11.42
N ALA A 30 18.63 -22.98 11.51
CA ALA A 30 18.87 -22.04 10.43
C ALA A 30 20.36 -21.87 10.13
N VAL A 31 21.20 -21.71 11.14
CA VAL A 31 22.65 -21.60 10.97
C VAL A 31 23.24 -22.89 10.42
N GLN A 32 22.82 -24.04 10.93
CA GLN A 32 23.26 -25.34 10.46
C GLN A 32 22.94 -25.59 8.99
N GLY A 33 21.72 -25.27 8.54
CA GLY A 33 21.32 -25.48 7.16
C GLY A 33 21.85 -24.44 6.18
N LEU A 34 22.30 -23.26 6.66
CA LEU A 34 22.95 -22.24 5.84
C LEU A 34 24.46 -22.46 5.73
N SER A 35 25.06 -23.38 6.52
CA SER A 35 26.49 -23.68 6.47
C SER A 35 26.83 -24.61 5.30
N VAL A 36 27.97 -24.34 4.67
CA VAL A 36 28.62 -25.21 3.67
C VAL A 36 30.07 -25.37 4.11
N ASP A 37 30.52 -26.59 4.22
CA ASP A 37 31.87 -26.92 4.70
C ASP A 37 32.20 -26.27 6.06
N GLU A 38 31.21 -26.30 6.98
CA GLU A 38 31.30 -25.69 8.34
C GLU A 38 31.46 -24.17 8.37
N LYS A 39 31.31 -23.48 7.24
CA LYS A 39 31.40 -22.03 7.13
C LYS A 39 30.05 -21.47 6.67
N VAL A 40 29.65 -20.33 7.23
CA VAL A 40 28.42 -19.62 6.83
C VAL A 40 28.83 -18.29 6.23
N ILE A 41 28.39 -18.07 4.98
CA ILE A 41 28.63 -16.81 4.29
C ILE A 41 27.61 -15.76 4.81
N SER A 42 28.12 -14.61 5.25
CA SER A 42 27.30 -13.53 5.86
C SER A 42 26.11 -13.09 5.01
N VAL A 43 26.27 -13.07 3.70
CA VAL A 43 25.20 -12.70 2.74
C VAL A 43 24.04 -13.72 2.74
N ARG A 44 24.33 -15.02 2.89
CA ARG A 44 23.27 -16.05 3.00
C ARG A 44 22.43 -15.86 4.25
N ILE A 45 23.08 -15.48 5.37
CA ILE A 45 22.38 -15.19 6.64
C ILE A 45 21.46 -13.98 6.47
N ALA A 46 21.94 -12.92 5.85
CA ALA A 46 21.17 -11.69 5.65
C ALA A 46 19.95 -11.96 4.77
N LEU A 47 20.12 -12.61 3.63
CA LEU A 47 19.05 -12.96 2.70
C LEU A 47 17.99 -13.86 3.34
N PHE A 48 18.44 -14.89 4.07
CA PHE A 48 17.53 -15.77 4.81
C PHE A 48 16.75 -15.00 5.88
N ALA A 49 17.39 -14.09 6.61
CA ALA A 49 16.76 -13.27 7.63
C ALA A 49 15.68 -12.34 7.01
N ASP A 50 15.97 -11.74 5.86
CA ASP A 50 15.01 -10.90 5.13
C ASP A 50 13.80 -11.69 4.63
N MET A 51 13.99 -12.87 4.09
CA MET A 51 12.92 -13.77 3.67
C MET A 51 12.04 -14.23 4.83
N MET A 52 12.63 -14.40 6.02
CA MET A 52 11.91 -14.81 7.23
C MET A 52 11.40 -13.63 8.08
N LYS A 53 11.68 -12.39 7.69
CA LYS A 53 11.26 -11.18 8.41
C LYS A 53 9.76 -11.11 8.74
N PRO A 54 8.82 -11.41 7.82
CA PRO A 54 7.40 -11.36 8.10
C PRO A 54 6.86 -12.54 8.90
N LYS A 55 7.70 -13.52 9.26
CA LYS A 55 7.30 -14.78 9.88
C LYS A 55 7.88 -14.88 11.29
N ALA A 56 7.12 -15.51 12.20
CA ALA A 56 7.65 -15.80 13.54
C ALA A 56 8.89 -16.71 13.45
N TRP A 57 9.93 -16.41 14.20
CA TRP A 57 11.16 -17.20 14.21
C TRP A 57 11.04 -18.38 15.19
N THR A 58 10.33 -19.39 14.73
CA THR A 58 10.05 -20.63 15.44
C THR A 58 10.36 -21.85 14.57
N THR A 59 10.65 -22.99 15.17
CA THR A 59 10.88 -24.23 14.42
C THR A 59 9.62 -24.69 13.67
N ALA A 60 8.44 -24.37 14.19
CA ALA A 60 7.18 -24.65 13.51
C ALA A 60 7.04 -23.81 12.23
N ALA A 61 7.35 -22.51 12.30
CA ALA A 61 7.32 -21.64 11.13
C ALA A 61 8.36 -22.05 10.08
N LEU A 62 9.56 -22.46 10.50
CA LEU A 62 10.59 -22.97 9.58
C LEU A 62 10.13 -24.26 8.87
N ARG A 63 9.49 -25.17 9.59
CA ARG A 63 8.93 -26.39 9.00
C ARG A 63 7.75 -26.09 8.05
N ALA A 64 6.91 -25.14 8.38
CA ALA A 64 5.76 -24.74 7.57
C ALA A 64 6.18 -24.19 6.18
N VAL A 65 7.35 -23.57 6.07
CA VAL A 65 7.90 -23.09 4.79
C VAL A 65 8.77 -24.15 4.07
N GLY A 66 8.81 -25.38 4.56
CA GLY A 66 9.57 -26.47 3.95
C GLY A 66 11.05 -26.51 4.36
N GLY A 67 11.38 -26.05 5.55
CA GLY A 67 12.77 -25.97 6.03
C GLY A 67 13.54 -24.82 5.37
N ILE A 68 14.86 -24.84 5.47
CA ILE A 68 15.72 -23.78 4.96
C ILE A 68 15.67 -23.67 3.43
N GLU A 69 15.58 -24.80 2.74
CA GLU A 69 15.45 -24.82 1.27
C GLU A 69 14.10 -24.31 0.82
N GLY A 70 13.03 -24.60 1.57
CA GLY A 70 11.67 -24.16 1.27
C GLY A 70 11.43 -22.64 1.50
N VAL A 71 12.24 -21.97 2.31
CA VAL A 71 12.10 -20.52 2.56
C VAL A 71 12.19 -19.73 1.27
N GLY A 72 13.15 -20.04 0.41
CA GLY A 72 13.31 -19.33 -0.87
C GLY A 72 12.14 -19.57 -1.83
N VAL A 73 11.61 -20.80 -1.88
CA VAL A 73 10.42 -21.14 -2.71
C VAL A 73 9.19 -20.40 -2.20
N THR A 74 8.98 -20.39 -0.88
CA THR A 74 7.85 -19.71 -0.24
C THR A 74 7.92 -18.21 -0.46
N PHE A 75 9.11 -17.63 -0.33
CA PHE A 75 9.35 -16.22 -0.59
C PHE A 75 8.99 -15.84 -2.04
N LEU A 76 9.46 -16.61 -3.02
CA LEU A 76 9.15 -16.35 -4.43
C LEU A 76 7.66 -16.48 -4.73
N GLU A 77 6.98 -17.42 -4.07
CA GLU A 77 5.55 -17.59 -4.21
C GLU A 77 4.76 -16.41 -3.59
N GLU A 78 5.18 -15.92 -2.42
CA GLU A 78 4.60 -14.76 -1.75
C GLU A 78 4.84 -13.46 -2.54
N MET A 79 6.00 -13.33 -3.19
CA MET A 79 6.34 -12.14 -3.96
C MET A 79 5.70 -12.08 -5.35
N PHE A 80 5.50 -13.23 -6.03
CA PHE A 80 5.05 -13.25 -7.41
C PHE A 80 3.87 -14.17 -7.68
N GLY A 81 3.73 -15.27 -6.95
CA GLY A 81 2.77 -16.33 -7.25
C GLY A 81 1.48 -16.25 -6.44
N SER A 82 1.55 -15.73 -5.24
CA SER A 82 0.44 -15.63 -4.29
C SER A 82 -0.58 -14.57 -4.69
N ARG A 83 -1.84 -14.75 -4.31
CA ARG A 83 -2.90 -13.72 -4.45
C ARG A 83 -2.67 -12.51 -3.56
N HIS A 84 -1.86 -12.66 -2.52
CA HIS A 84 -1.44 -11.58 -1.61
C HIS A 84 -0.13 -10.90 -2.04
N ALA A 85 0.48 -11.36 -3.13
CA ALA A 85 1.66 -10.71 -3.69
C ALA A 85 1.35 -9.25 -4.07
N PRO A 86 2.30 -8.33 -3.87
CA PRO A 86 2.12 -6.93 -4.27
C PRO A 86 1.64 -6.82 -5.72
N ILE A 87 0.68 -5.96 -5.98
CA ILE A 87 0.06 -5.81 -7.31
C ILE A 87 1.13 -5.56 -8.38
N GLN A 88 2.11 -4.71 -8.06
CA GLN A 88 3.24 -4.37 -8.91
C GLN A 88 4.13 -5.58 -9.26
N HIS A 89 4.26 -6.57 -8.37
CA HIS A 89 5.01 -7.77 -8.63
C HIS A 89 4.19 -8.80 -9.41
N ARG A 90 2.90 -8.91 -9.09
CA ARG A 90 1.99 -9.90 -9.67
C ARG A 90 1.73 -9.67 -11.15
N GLN A 91 1.70 -8.44 -11.61
CA GLN A 91 1.57 -8.11 -13.04
C GLN A 91 2.74 -8.64 -13.88
N HIS A 92 3.91 -8.84 -13.27
CA HIS A 92 5.11 -9.37 -13.94
C HIS A 92 5.31 -10.88 -13.73
N GLN A 93 4.31 -11.61 -13.18
CA GLN A 93 4.44 -13.00 -12.79
C GLN A 93 4.93 -13.93 -13.90
N GLU A 94 4.52 -13.71 -15.12
CA GLU A 94 4.93 -14.51 -16.27
C GLU A 94 6.30 -14.08 -16.78
N ALA A 95 6.52 -12.78 -16.87
CA ALA A 95 7.77 -12.19 -17.32
C ALA A 95 8.95 -12.52 -16.39
N VAL A 96 8.74 -12.49 -15.08
CA VAL A 96 9.78 -12.84 -14.10
C VAL A 96 10.23 -14.30 -14.22
N ARG A 97 9.34 -15.19 -14.58
CA ARG A 97 9.68 -16.60 -14.80
C ARG A 97 10.60 -16.79 -16.01
N GLY A 98 10.27 -16.16 -17.13
CA GLY A 98 11.10 -16.18 -18.33
C GLY A 98 12.49 -15.62 -18.07
N LEU A 99 12.53 -14.47 -17.39
CA LEU A 99 13.77 -13.79 -17.03
C LEU A 99 14.64 -14.63 -16.10
N LEU A 100 14.10 -15.09 -14.98
CA LEU A 100 14.86 -15.88 -13.99
C LEU A 100 15.27 -17.26 -14.52
N ALA A 101 14.46 -17.89 -15.36
CA ALA A 101 14.82 -19.15 -16.00
C ALA A 101 16.07 -19.02 -16.90
N THR A 102 16.24 -17.87 -17.54
CA THR A 102 17.38 -17.60 -18.44
C THR A 102 18.67 -17.34 -17.69
N LEU A 103 18.58 -16.88 -16.46
CA LEU A 103 19.74 -16.63 -15.58
C LEU A 103 20.19 -17.88 -14.80
N LEU A 104 19.39 -18.96 -14.81
CA LEU A 104 19.76 -20.19 -14.11
C LEU A 104 20.87 -20.93 -14.84
N PRO A 105 21.84 -21.50 -14.10
CA PRO A 105 22.88 -22.36 -14.71
C PRO A 105 22.26 -23.64 -15.28
N SER A 106 22.96 -24.29 -16.19
CA SER A 106 22.55 -25.55 -16.81
C SER A 106 22.23 -26.63 -15.76
N PHE A 107 21.37 -27.57 -16.11
CA PHE A 107 20.97 -28.66 -15.22
C PHE A 107 22.20 -29.49 -14.78
N GLY A 108 22.38 -29.62 -13.46
CA GLY A 108 23.50 -30.40 -12.89
C GLY A 108 24.71 -29.55 -12.48
N THR A 109 24.67 -28.24 -12.63
CA THR A 109 25.71 -27.34 -12.11
C THR A 109 25.05 -26.36 -11.11
N ASP A 110 25.66 -26.28 -9.92
CA ASP A 110 25.26 -25.31 -8.87
C ASP A 110 26.17 -24.09 -8.81
N ILE A 111 26.95 -23.85 -9.87
CA ILE A 111 27.90 -22.75 -9.99
C ILE A 111 27.19 -21.56 -10.66
N LYS A 112 27.55 -20.32 -10.26
CA LYS A 112 27.01 -19.02 -10.71
C LYS A 112 26.24 -19.05 -12.01
N GLY A 113 25.01 -18.51 -12.01
CA GLY A 113 24.15 -18.39 -13.19
C GLY A 113 24.86 -17.70 -14.37
N SER A 114 24.38 -17.98 -15.58
CA SER A 114 24.90 -17.34 -16.78
C SER A 114 24.58 -15.84 -16.76
N MET A 115 25.59 -15.00 -17.00
CA MET A 115 25.35 -13.57 -17.27
C MET A 115 24.55 -13.40 -18.57
N GLN A 116 23.55 -12.55 -18.54
CA GLN A 116 22.71 -12.27 -19.70
C GLN A 116 22.62 -10.76 -19.92
N SER A 117 22.62 -10.34 -21.17
CA SER A 117 22.43 -8.93 -21.52
C SER A 117 20.99 -8.46 -21.19
N ALA A 118 20.81 -7.20 -20.89
CA ALA A 118 19.49 -6.62 -20.67
C ALA A 118 18.51 -6.94 -21.82
N THR A 119 19.00 -6.93 -23.06
CA THR A 119 18.20 -7.26 -24.24
C THR A 119 17.77 -8.74 -24.25
N ALA A 120 18.66 -9.66 -23.90
CA ALA A 120 18.32 -11.08 -23.80
C ALA A 120 17.29 -11.34 -22.71
N LEU A 121 17.39 -10.63 -21.57
CA LEU A 121 16.44 -10.71 -20.47
C LEU A 121 15.10 -10.09 -20.84
N GLN A 122 15.07 -9.02 -21.62
CA GLN A 122 13.84 -8.40 -22.11
C GLN A 122 13.06 -9.35 -23.03
N ILE A 123 13.77 -10.03 -23.94
CA ILE A 123 13.19 -11.07 -24.80
C ILE A 123 12.67 -12.24 -23.95
N ALA A 124 13.46 -12.72 -23.02
CA ALA A 124 13.07 -13.83 -22.14
C ALA A 124 11.86 -13.49 -21.25
N ALA A 125 11.69 -12.23 -20.90
CA ALA A 125 10.54 -11.72 -20.16
C ALA A 125 9.29 -11.52 -21.03
N GLY A 126 9.41 -11.60 -22.38
CA GLY A 126 8.31 -11.31 -23.32
C GLY A 126 7.95 -9.84 -23.40
N TYR A 127 8.91 -8.96 -23.13
CA TYR A 127 8.73 -7.50 -23.10
C TYR A 127 9.43 -6.76 -24.24
N GLU A 128 9.61 -7.43 -25.40
CA GLU A 128 10.25 -6.83 -26.57
C GLU A 128 9.58 -5.53 -27.00
N THR A 129 8.27 -5.45 -26.91
CA THR A 129 7.46 -4.28 -27.27
C THR A 129 7.11 -3.36 -26.12
N LYS A 130 7.58 -3.67 -24.88
CA LYS A 130 7.18 -3.02 -23.64
C LYS A 130 8.38 -2.64 -22.76
N PRO A 131 9.23 -1.72 -23.21
CA PRO A 131 10.50 -1.41 -22.54
C PRO A 131 10.30 -0.81 -21.13
N ARG A 132 9.22 -0.08 -20.86
CA ARG A 132 8.94 0.48 -19.52
C ARG A 132 8.60 -0.61 -18.52
N GLU A 133 7.70 -1.53 -18.86
CA GLU A 133 7.36 -2.67 -18.01
C GLU A 133 8.58 -3.56 -17.72
N PHE A 134 9.53 -3.64 -18.65
CA PHE A 134 10.77 -4.35 -18.42
C PHE A 134 11.68 -3.64 -17.43
N GLN A 135 11.79 -2.32 -17.45
CA GLN A 135 12.58 -1.55 -16.49
C GLN A 135 11.98 -1.65 -15.07
N ASP A 136 10.64 -1.61 -14.96
CA ASP A 136 9.95 -1.81 -13.69
C ASP A 136 10.27 -3.19 -13.12
N LEU A 137 10.22 -4.23 -13.95
CA LEU A 137 10.58 -5.58 -13.54
C LEU A 137 12.04 -5.70 -13.09
N LEU A 138 12.97 -5.08 -13.81
CA LEU A 138 14.37 -5.05 -13.43
C LEU A 138 14.59 -4.33 -12.09
N ALA A 139 13.91 -3.20 -11.88
CA ALA A 139 13.98 -2.47 -10.61
C ALA A 139 13.45 -3.30 -9.43
N ILE A 140 12.38 -4.05 -9.64
CA ILE A 140 11.85 -4.98 -8.64
C ILE A 140 12.89 -6.07 -8.30
N LEU A 141 13.50 -6.68 -9.32
CA LEU A 141 14.40 -7.80 -9.12
C LEU A 141 15.78 -7.39 -8.59
N ASP A 142 16.30 -6.24 -9.02
CA ASP A 142 17.64 -5.74 -8.65
C ASP A 142 17.60 -4.94 -7.33
N LYS A 143 16.75 -3.90 -7.26
CA LYS A 143 16.77 -2.96 -6.13
C LYS A 143 15.90 -3.39 -4.96
N ASN A 144 14.68 -3.91 -5.23
CA ASN A 144 13.73 -4.21 -4.17
C ASN A 144 13.97 -5.61 -3.57
N LEU A 145 14.13 -6.62 -4.42
CA LEU A 145 14.25 -8.01 -3.99
C LEU A 145 15.70 -8.53 -3.99
N ARG A 146 16.61 -7.81 -4.64
CA ARG A 146 18.03 -8.16 -4.75
C ARG A 146 18.27 -9.60 -5.22
N LEU A 147 17.45 -10.06 -6.16
CA LEU A 147 17.54 -11.39 -6.76
C LEU A 147 18.54 -11.45 -7.90
N ILE A 148 18.77 -10.33 -8.57
CA ILE A 148 19.73 -10.17 -9.65
C ILE A 148 20.67 -9.01 -9.33
N THR A 149 21.77 -8.91 -10.02
CA THR A 149 22.75 -7.82 -9.89
C THR A 149 23.24 -7.42 -11.26
N ALA A 150 23.27 -6.11 -11.52
CA ALA A 150 23.88 -5.54 -12.72
C ALA A 150 25.42 -5.69 -12.66
N VAL A 151 26.03 -6.00 -13.78
CA VAL A 151 27.49 -6.14 -13.93
C VAL A 151 27.94 -5.20 -15.03
N ASP A 152 28.83 -4.28 -14.70
CA ASP A 152 29.37 -3.30 -15.64
C ASP A 152 30.41 -3.91 -16.59
N GLU A 153 30.50 -3.38 -17.81
CA GLU A 153 31.38 -3.85 -18.89
C GLU A 153 32.87 -3.78 -18.55
N GLU A 154 33.27 -2.95 -17.60
CA GLU A 154 34.66 -2.87 -17.12
C GLU A 154 35.09 -4.09 -16.31
N SER A 155 34.17 -4.74 -15.61
CA SER A 155 34.42 -5.97 -14.87
C SER A 155 34.64 -7.20 -15.79
N LEU A 156 34.12 -7.15 -17.03
CA LEU A 156 34.24 -8.23 -18.01
C LEU A 156 35.61 -8.28 -18.69
N LYS A 157 36.31 -7.14 -18.77
CA LYS A 157 37.63 -7.07 -19.37
C LYS A 157 38.72 -7.71 -18.52
N SER A 158 38.45 -7.92 -17.25
CA SER A 158 39.39 -8.59 -16.34
C SER A 158 39.33 -10.12 -16.40
N GLU A 159 38.29 -10.74 -16.99
CA GLU A 159 38.11 -12.21 -17.03
C GLU A 159 38.26 -12.85 -18.41
N GLY A 160 38.73 -12.14 -19.42
CA GLY A 160 39.31 -12.74 -20.66
C GLY A 160 38.32 -13.50 -21.59
N ARG A 161 37.05 -13.06 -21.72
CA ARG A 161 36.13 -13.61 -22.73
C ARG A 161 35.58 -12.52 -23.65
N SER A 162 36.07 -12.45 -24.88
CA SER A 162 35.57 -11.62 -25.97
C SER A 162 34.72 -12.47 -26.92
N GLU A 163 33.43 -12.22 -26.98
CA GLU A 163 32.60 -12.69 -28.09
C GLU A 163 32.24 -11.53 -29.04
N LYS A 164 32.43 -11.79 -30.36
CA LYS A 164 32.25 -10.83 -31.43
C LYS A 164 30.78 -10.46 -31.61
N SER A 165 30.48 -9.18 -31.59
CA SER A 165 29.18 -8.59 -31.92
C SER A 165 29.02 -8.41 -33.43
N ASP A 166 27.86 -8.77 -33.94
CA ASP A 166 27.38 -8.54 -35.32
C ASP A 166 26.69 -7.16 -35.40
N PRO A 167 27.01 -6.31 -36.36
CA PRO A 167 26.55 -4.92 -36.39
C PRO A 167 25.36 -4.72 -37.32
N THR A 168 24.12 -4.94 -36.89
CA THR A 168 22.95 -4.36 -37.54
C THR A 168 21.74 -4.26 -36.63
N SER A 169 21.57 -3.14 -35.91
CA SER A 169 20.26 -2.52 -35.65
C SER A 169 20.45 -1.17 -34.95
N ASN A 170 20.09 -0.12 -35.68
CA ASN A 170 20.02 1.25 -35.14
C ASN A 170 18.74 1.47 -34.37
N LEU A 171 18.84 1.51 -33.04
CA LEU A 171 17.90 2.20 -32.13
C LEU A 171 18.67 2.48 -30.83
N PRO A 172 18.57 3.67 -30.22
CA PRO A 172 19.37 4.03 -29.07
C PRO A 172 18.75 3.46 -27.82
N LEU A 173 19.34 2.37 -27.30
CA LEU A 173 19.13 1.89 -25.93
C LEU A 173 20.35 2.30 -25.10
N PRO A 174 20.17 2.71 -23.84
CA PRO A 174 21.29 3.09 -23.00
C PRO A 174 22.09 1.86 -22.60
N SER A 175 23.41 1.98 -22.66
CA SER A 175 24.51 1.15 -22.14
C SER A 175 24.19 -0.32 -21.83
N SER A 176 24.96 -1.22 -22.43
CA SER A 176 24.94 -2.67 -22.28
C SER A 176 25.23 -3.11 -20.84
N HIS A 177 24.21 -3.13 -19.99
CA HIS A 177 24.31 -3.77 -18.69
C HIS A 177 24.00 -5.26 -18.83
N PHE A 178 24.89 -6.08 -18.28
CA PHE A 178 24.67 -7.50 -18.08
C PHE A 178 24.12 -7.74 -16.69
N TYR A 179 23.28 -8.76 -16.53
CA TYR A 179 22.70 -9.15 -15.26
C TYR A 179 23.02 -10.62 -14.97
N GLN A 180 23.22 -10.93 -13.72
CA GLN A 180 23.40 -12.29 -13.21
C GLN A 180 22.57 -12.46 -11.92
N LEU A 181 22.36 -13.69 -11.50
CA LEU A 181 21.78 -13.95 -10.18
C LEU A 181 22.69 -13.37 -9.09
N ALA A 182 22.09 -12.64 -8.16
CA ALA A 182 22.81 -11.99 -7.09
C ALA A 182 23.47 -13.02 -6.14
N HIS A 183 22.86 -14.21 -5.98
CA HIS A 183 23.33 -15.21 -5.03
C HIS A 183 23.05 -16.64 -5.50
N ASP A 184 24.07 -17.49 -5.47
CA ASP A 184 24.00 -18.92 -5.83
C ASP A 184 23.05 -19.72 -4.92
N TYR A 185 22.89 -19.30 -3.68
CA TYR A 185 21.98 -19.90 -2.71
C TYR A 185 20.53 -20.00 -3.20
N MET A 186 20.11 -19.09 -4.06
CA MET A 186 18.74 -19.07 -4.60
C MET A 186 18.53 -20.03 -5.76
N VAL A 187 19.58 -20.59 -6.36
CA VAL A 187 19.48 -21.46 -7.55
C VAL A 187 18.57 -22.65 -7.32
N PRO A 188 18.70 -23.45 -6.22
CA PRO A 188 17.78 -24.54 -5.94
C PRO A 188 16.34 -24.08 -5.78
N SER A 189 16.11 -23.04 -4.97
CA SER A 189 14.75 -22.51 -4.71
C SER A 189 14.12 -21.95 -5.98
N LEU A 190 14.87 -21.25 -6.82
CA LEU A 190 14.39 -20.74 -8.11
C LEU A 190 14.03 -21.87 -9.07
N ARG A 191 14.87 -22.92 -9.15
CA ARG A 191 14.57 -24.10 -9.98
C ARG A 191 13.30 -24.82 -9.52
N GLU A 192 13.16 -25.03 -8.23
CA GLU A 192 12.00 -25.69 -7.67
C GLU A 192 10.73 -24.87 -7.92
N TRP A 193 10.78 -23.56 -7.65
CA TRP A 193 9.65 -22.69 -7.90
C TRP A 193 9.22 -22.65 -9.37
N LEU A 194 10.17 -22.53 -10.29
CA LEU A 194 9.90 -22.55 -11.73
C LEU A 194 9.34 -23.91 -12.18
N THR A 195 9.93 -25.01 -11.71
CA THR A 195 9.47 -26.37 -12.04
C THR A 195 8.09 -26.64 -11.48
N ARG A 196 7.79 -26.21 -10.26
CA ARG A 196 6.48 -26.35 -9.63
C ARG A 196 5.41 -25.62 -10.45
N LYS A 197 5.68 -24.39 -10.84
CA LYS A 197 4.76 -23.59 -11.65
C LYS A 197 4.61 -24.11 -13.09
N GLN A 198 5.65 -24.64 -13.69
CA GLN A 198 5.53 -25.32 -14.99
C GLN A 198 4.64 -26.56 -14.93
N ARG A 199 4.65 -27.29 -13.82
CA ARG A 199 3.78 -28.46 -13.62
C ARG A 199 2.29 -28.12 -13.48
N GLU A 200 1.93 -26.91 -13.15
CA GLU A 200 0.55 -26.45 -13.04
C GLU A 200 -0.16 -26.36 -14.41
N THR A 201 0.57 -26.10 -15.47
CA THR A 201 0.00 -25.99 -16.82
C THR A 201 0.24 -27.23 -17.68
N LYS A 202 -0.71 -27.55 -18.59
CA LYS A 202 -0.50 -28.65 -19.55
C LYS A 202 0.72 -28.41 -20.43
N LYS A 203 0.95 -27.17 -20.87
CA LYS A 203 2.11 -26.76 -21.69
C LYS A 203 3.40 -26.93 -20.90
N GLY A 204 3.48 -26.39 -19.68
CA GLY A 204 4.68 -26.48 -18.85
C GLY A 204 5.04 -27.92 -18.47
N ARG A 205 4.05 -28.78 -18.23
CA ARG A 205 4.30 -30.22 -18.03
C ARG A 205 4.88 -30.88 -19.26
N ALA A 206 4.42 -30.52 -20.45
CA ALA A 206 4.95 -31.04 -21.70
C ALA A 206 6.39 -30.55 -21.97
N GLU A 207 6.70 -29.31 -21.66
CA GLU A 207 8.04 -28.74 -21.80
C GLU A 207 9.04 -29.40 -20.82
N LEU A 208 8.63 -29.62 -19.56
CA LEU A 208 9.43 -30.34 -18.58
C LEU A 208 9.70 -31.77 -19.04
N LYS A 209 8.69 -32.47 -19.60
CA LYS A 209 8.82 -33.81 -20.10
C LYS A 209 9.75 -33.88 -21.31
N LEU A 210 9.69 -32.85 -22.18
CA LEU A 210 10.59 -32.77 -23.34
C LEU A 210 12.03 -32.60 -22.90
N ALA A 211 12.30 -31.73 -21.92
CA ALA A 211 13.63 -31.49 -21.37
C ALA A 211 14.19 -32.76 -20.68
N GLU A 212 13.35 -33.49 -19.90
CA GLU A 212 13.71 -34.76 -19.26
C GLU A 212 14.11 -35.81 -20.29
N ARG A 213 13.29 -35.97 -21.34
CA ARG A 213 13.58 -36.94 -22.40
C ARG A 213 14.78 -36.55 -23.24
N ALA A 214 15.02 -35.28 -23.50
CA ALA A 214 16.19 -34.78 -24.19
C ALA A 214 17.47 -35.00 -23.40
N ALA A 215 17.44 -34.81 -22.07
CA ALA A 215 18.57 -35.10 -21.19
C ALA A 215 18.89 -36.62 -21.16
N ALA A 216 17.89 -37.46 -20.98
CA ALA A 216 18.04 -38.93 -20.98
C ALA A 216 18.59 -39.44 -22.34
N TRP A 217 18.13 -38.90 -23.44
CA TRP A 217 18.60 -39.22 -24.79
C TRP A 217 20.03 -38.73 -25.04
N GLY A 218 20.43 -37.60 -24.41
CA GLY A 218 21.80 -37.09 -24.52
C GLY A 218 22.86 -37.97 -23.90
N VAL A 219 22.48 -38.73 -22.84
CA VAL A 219 23.38 -39.63 -22.12
C VAL A 219 23.47 -41.03 -22.80
N ASN A 220 22.33 -41.55 -23.25
CA ASN A 220 22.28 -42.85 -23.90
C ASN A 220 21.20 -42.86 -24.99
N LYS A 221 21.63 -42.99 -26.25
CA LYS A 221 20.74 -42.96 -27.44
C LYS A 221 19.96 -44.23 -27.68
N GLU A 222 19.51 -44.93 -26.66
CA GLU A 222 18.67 -46.11 -26.78
C GLU A 222 17.21 -45.81 -27.09
N LYS A 223 16.54 -46.62 -27.91
CA LYS A 223 15.14 -46.41 -28.31
C LYS A 223 14.17 -46.32 -27.13
N LYS A 224 14.47 -46.93 -25.98
CA LYS A 224 13.66 -46.86 -24.77
C LYS A 224 13.68 -45.45 -24.09
N GLN A 225 14.64 -44.60 -24.43
CA GLN A 225 14.74 -43.23 -23.92
C GLN A 225 13.94 -42.23 -24.76
N LEU A 226 13.47 -42.63 -25.92
CA LEU A 226 12.58 -41.76 -26.71
C LEU A 226 11.26 -41.51 -25.99
N PRO A 227 10.65 -40.33 -26.15
CA PRO A 227 9.28 -40.12 -25.69
C PRO A 227 8.35 -41.20 -26.19
N THR A 228 7.49 -41.68 -25.31
CA THR A 228 6.38 -42.56 -25.72
C THR A 228 5.51 -41.87 -26.76
N PHE A 229 4.69 -42.59 -27.47
CA PHE A 229 3.83 -42.01 -28.50
C PHE A 229 2.95 -40.88 -27.95
N ILE A 230 2.38 -41.10 -26.76
CA ILE A 230 1.51 -40.10 -26.08
C ILE A 230 2.34 -38.87 -25.66
N GLU A 231 3.48 -39.09 -25.05
CA GLU A 231 4.39 -38.01 -24.68
C GLU A 231 4.85 -37.23 -25.93
N TRP A 232 5.24 -37.94 -27.01
CA TRP A 232 5.62 -37.36 -28.28
C TRP A 232 4.49 -36.50 -28.85
N PHE A 233 3.26 -36.99 -28.86
CA PHE A 233 2.11 -36.26 -29.36
C PHE A 233 1.75 -35.03 -28.49
N GLN A 234 1.78 -35.21 -27.16
CA GLN A 234 1.54 -34.11 -26.23
C GLN A 234 2.61 -33.04 -26.34
N ILE A 235 3.88 -33.43 -26.42
CA ILE A 235 4.99 -32.48 -26.60
C ILE A 235 4.84 -31.75 -27.93
N GLN A 236 4.59 -32.47 -29.02
CA GLN A 236 4.43 -31.90 -30.35
C GLN A 236 3.28 -30.87 -30.42
N ARG A 237 2.18 -31.10 -29.69
CA ARG A 237 0.98 -30.26 -29.71
C ARG A 237 1.00 -29.13 -28.71
N LEU A 238 1.64 -29.34 -27.56
CA LEU A 238 1.57 -28.42 -26.43
C LEU A 238 2.81 -27.51 -26.29
N THR A 239 3.88 -27.82 -27.04
CA THR A 239 5.11 -27.01 -27.04
C THR A 239 5.36 -26.42 -28.42
N GLU A 240 6.25 -25.43 -28.50
CA GLU A 240 6.56 -24.72 -29.75
C GLU A 240 7.86 -25.23 -30.37
N PRO A 241 7.81 -26.01 -31.47
CA PRO A 241 9.01 -26.61 -32.06
C PRO A 241 10.12 -25.63 -32.44
N ALA A 242 9.75 -24.37 -32.73
CA ALA A 242 10.70 -23.31 -33.06
C ALA A 242 11.62 -22.96 -31.87
N LYS A 243 11.11 -23.10 -30.63
CA LYS A 243 11.82 -22.77 -29.39
C LYS A 243 12.61 -23.94 -28.78
N TRP A 244 12.53 -25.14 -29.37
CA TRP A 244 13.24 -26.30 -28.87
C TRP A 244 14.75 -26.17 -29.04
N LYS A 245 15.50 -26.54 -28.01
CA LYS A 245 16.97 -26.61 -28.03
C LYS A 245 17.46 -27.73 -28.97
N ALA A 246 18.72 -27.69 -29.39
CA ALA A 246 19.27 -28.65 -30.34
C ALA A 246 19.11 -30.14 -29.90
N GLY A 247 19.30 -30.45 -28.62
CA GLY A 247 19.08 -31.77 -28.05
C GLY A 247 17.60 -32.20 -28.06
N GLU A 248 16.69 -31.28 -27.81
CA GLU A 248 15.23 -31.46 -27.79
C GLU A 248 14.71 -31.70 -29.21
N LYS A 249 15.22 -30.99 -30.21
CA LYS A 249 14.94 -31.19 -31.62
C LYS A 249 15.41 -32.59 -32.07
N GLY A 250 16.62 -33.01 -31.65
CA GLY A 250 17.18 -34.30 -31.97
C GLY A 250 16.37 -35.50 -31.45
N VAL A 251 15.96 -35.47 -30.19
CA VAL A 251 15.15 -36.56 -29.59
C VAL A 251 13.76 -36.61 -30.21
N MET A 252 13.15 -35.46 -30.51
CA MET A 252 11.82 -35.43 -31.13
C MET A 252 11.84 -35.88 -32.60
N GLN A 253 12.84 -35.53 -33.37
CA GLN A 253 13.03 -36.01 -34.74
C GLN A 253 13.17 -37.54 -34.76
N GLN A 254 13.98 -38.12 -33.87
CA GLN A 254 14.16 -39.55 -33.78
C GLN A 254 12.91 -40.29 -33.28
N ALA A 255 12.18 -39.67 -32.32
CA ALA A 255 10.89 -40.16 -31.86
C ALA A 255 9.87 -40.20 -33.03
N THR A 256 9.83 -39.10 -33.82
CA THR A 256 8.95 -39.01 -35.00
C THR A 256 9.27 -40.10 -36.03
N ARG A 257 10.56 -40.32 -36.33
CA ARG A 257 10.95 -41.42 -37.22
C ARG A 257 10.56 -42.81 -36.67
N HIS A 258 10.76 -42.98 -35.38
CA HIS A 258 10.44 -44.24 -34.71
C HIS A 258 8.94 -44.57 -34.73
N HIS A 259 8.11 -43.57 -34.46
CA HIS A 259 6.65 -43.75 -34.43
C HIS A 259 6.06 -43.85 -35.83
N LEU A 260 6.54 -43.06 -36.81
CA LEU A 260 6.11 -43.20 -38.21
C LEU A 260 6.48 -44.55 -38.84
N GLN A 261 7.67 -45.10 -38.55
CA GLN A 261 8.04 -46.45 -39.04
C GLN A 261 7.14 -47.54 -38.47
N ARG A 262 6.71 -47.43 -37.21
CA ARG A 262 5.75 -48.36 -36.62
C ARG A 262 4.35 -48.28 -37.23
N ILE A 263 3.93 -47.11 -37.59
CA ILE A 263 2.66 -46.88 -38.29
C ILE A 263 2.71 -47.48 -39.69
N ALA A 264 3.80 -47.31 -40.43
CA ALA A 264 3.96 -47.86 -41.79
C ALA A 264 3.99 -49.38 -41.82
N MET A 265 4.60 -50.04 -40.80
CA MET A 265 4.59 -51.49 -40.68
C MET A 265 3.23 -52.05 -40.32
N ALA A 266 2.45 -51.30 -39.52
CA ALA A 266 1.11 -51.70 -39.14
C ALA A 266 0.11 -51.65 -40.32
N THR A 267 0.30 -50.70 -41.26
CA THR A 267 -0.58 -50.58 -42.45
C THR A 267 -0.32 -51.68 -43.50
N ALA A 268 0.88 -52.17 -43.62
CA ALA A 268 1.18 -53.29 -44.55
C ALA A 268 0.61 -54.62 -44.13
N ALA A 269 0.44 -54.85 -42.80
CA ALA A 269 -0.17 -56.08 -42.28
C ALA A 269 -1.69 -56.14 -42.49
N VAL A 270 -2.34 -54.96 -42.54
CA VAL A 270 -3.81 -54.86 -42.64
C VAL A 270 -4.35 -55.26 -44.04
N VAL A 271 -3.54 -55.11 -45.08
CA VAL A 271 -3.95 -55.44 -46.48
C VAL A 271 -4.02 -56.98 -46.71
N LEU A 272 -3.25 -57.76 -45.95
CA LEU A 272 -3.26 -59.23 -46.10
C LEU A 272 -4.39 -59.95 -45.31
N ILE A 273 -4.97 -59.26 -44.39
CA ILE A 273 -6.03 -59.82 -43.52
C ILE A 273 -7.44 -59.52 -44.05
N ALA A 274 -7.56 -58.60 -45.00
CA ALA A 274 -8.88 -58.13 -45.52
C ALA A 274 -9.61 -59.18 -46.38
N CYS A 275 -8.96 -60.21 -46.88
CA CYS A 275 -9.57 -61.23 -47.69
C CYS A 275 -10.10 -62.48 -46.94
N GLY A 276 -9.73 -62.67 -45.63
CA GLY A 276 -10.17 -63.82 -44.84
C GLY A 276 -11.20 -63.52 -43.75
N GLY A 277 -11.61 -62.19 -43.66
CA GLY A 277 -12.12 -61.64 -42.41
C GLY A 277 -13.59 -61.32 -42.28
N TRP A 278 -14.41 -61.53 -43.31
CA TRP A 278 -15.83 -61.15 -43.18
C TRP A 278 -16.61 -61.95 -42.13
N PHE A 279 -16.28 -63.17 -41.90
CA PHE A 279 -16.91 -64.00 -40.84
C PHE A 279 -16.26 -63.68 -39.43
N ALA A 280 -14.98 -63.41 -39.40
CA ALA A 280 -14.29 -63.01 -38.18
C ALA A 280 -14.57 -61.51 -37.80
N TRP A 281 -14.99 -60.65 -38.75
CA TRP A 281 -15.17 -59.21 -38.55
C TRP A 281 -16.31 -58.91 -37.60
N GLY A 282 -17.41 -59.69 -37.65
CA GLY A 282 -18.53 -59.47 -36.69
C GLY A 282 -18.12 -59.77 -35.24
N GLU A 283 -17.29 -60.79 -35.00
CA GLU A 283 -16.78 -61.08 -33.66
C GLU A 283 -15.64 -60.19 -33.23
N VAL A 284 -14.76 -59.83 -34.20
CA VAL A 284 -13.67 -58.90 -33.97
C VAL A 284 -14.20 -57.43 -33.75
N SER A 285 -15.23 -56.99 -34.52
CA SER A 285 -15.88 -55.71 -34.30
C SER A 285 -16.53 -55.61 -32.92
N ARG A 286 -17.21 -56.70 -32.46
CA ARG A 286 -17.77 -56.75 -31.10
C ARG A 286 -16.66 -56.68 -30.02
N ARG A 287 -15.57 -57.43 -30.21
CA ARG A 287 -14.42 -57.35 -29.27
C ARG A 287 -13.69 -56.04 -29.32
N GLN A 288 -13.54 -55.41 -30.51
CA GLN A 288 -12.99 -54.08 -30.63
C GLN A 288 -13.88 -53.00 -29.99
N GLU A 289 -15.20 -53.08 -30.20
CA GLU A 289 -16.14 -52.23 -29.56
C GLU A 289 -16.15 -52.41 -28.03
N ALA A 290 -16.14 -53.66 -27.55
CA ALA A 290 -16.01 -53.98 -26.13
C ALA A 290 -14.68 -53.46 -25.55
N THR A 291 -13.55 -53.63 -26.27
CA THR A 291 -12.26 -53.06 -25.85
C THR A 291 -12.26 -51.56 -25.85
N ARG A 292 -12.90 -50.88 -26.81
CA ARG A 292 -13.08 -49.43 -26.85
C ARG A 292 -13.89 -48.93 -25.66
N ILE A 293 -15.00 -49.63 -25.37
CA ILE A 293 -15.87 -49.27 -24.25
C ILE A 293 -15.15 -49.55 -22.92
N ALA A 294 -14.43 -50.66 -22.77
CA ALA A 294 -13.57 -50.88 -21.62
C ALA A 294 -12.54 -49.76 -21.42
N GLY A 295 -11.91 -49.31 -22.51
CA GLY A 295 -11.00 -48.16 -22.50
C GLY A 295 -11.70 -46.86 -22.10
N LEU A 296 -12.96 -46.65 -22.51
CA LEU A 296 -13.75 -45.47 -22.07
C LEU A 296 -14.09 -45.57 -20.56
N VAL A 297 -14.42 -46.75 -20.04
CA VAL A 297 -14.67 -46.95 -18.61
C VAL A 297 -13.39 -46.79 -17.79
N ASP A 298 -12.25 -47.19 -18.28
CA ASP A 298 -10.96 -46.96 -17.64
C ASP A 298 -10.57 -45.48 -17.70
N THR A 299 -10.84 -44.82 -18.82
CA THR A 299 -10.70 -43.37 -18.94
C THR A 299 -11.61 -42.64 -17.96
N LEU A 300 -12.88 -43.05 -17.83
CA LEU A 300 -13.82 -42.55 -16.85
C LEU A 300 -13.28 -42.70 -15.43
N THR A 301 -12.73 -43.87 -15.09
CA THR A 301 -12.21 -44.15 -13.74
C THR A 301 -11.15 -43.17 -13.32
N ASN A 302 -10.32 -42.67 -14.28
CA ASN A 302 -9.20 -41.76 -14.05
C ASN A 302 -9.48 -40.34 -14.53
N ALA A 303 -10.70 -40.04 -14.97
CA ALA A 303 -11.07 -38.74 -15.52
C ALA A 303 -11.05 -37.64 -14.45
N GLU A 304 -10.65 -36.48 -14.88
CA GLU A 304 -10.91 -35.26 -14.11
C GLU A 304 -12.41 -34.98 -14.06
N PRO A 305 -12.95 -34.39 -12.96
CA PRO A 305 -14.40 -34.18 -12.80
C PRO A 305 -15.06 -33.49 -13.99
N ALA A 306 -14.40 -32.50 -14.57
CA ALA A 306 -14.93 -31.73 -15.73
C ALA A 306 -15.11 -32.60 -17.00
N GLN A 307 -14.43 -33.72 -17.13
CA GLN A 307 -14.47 -34.60 -18.30
C GLN A 307 -15.60 -35.66 -18.19
N ILE A 308 -16.07 -35.91 -16.96
CA ILE A 308 -17.01 -36.97 -16.65
C ILE A 308 -18.30 -36.88 -17.47
N PRO A 309 -19.01 -35.72 -17.57
CA PRO A 309 -20.27 -35.65 -18.31
C PRO A 309 -20.15 -36.03 -19.78
N GLU A 310 -19.07 -35.64 -20.45
CA GLU A 310 -18.86 -35.99 -21.86
C GLU A 310 -18.52 -37.48 -22.03
N ILE A 311 -17.71 -38.05 -21.14
CA ILE A 311 -17.45 -39.51 -21.18
C ILE A 311 -18.73 -40.31 -20.89
N VAL A 312 -19.53 -39.87 -19.89
CA VAL A 312 -20.82 -40.51 -19.57
C VAL A 312 -21.78 -40.40 -20.74
N LYS A 313 -21.82 -39.28 -21.43
CA LYS A 313 -22.62 -39.10 -22.64
C LYS A 313 -22.22 -40.10 -23.74
N GLN A 314 -20.92 -40.34 -23.93
CA GLN A 314 -20.41 -41.37 -24.88
C GLN A 314 -20.76 -42.77 -24.44
N LEU A 315 -20.68 -43.09 -23.14
CA LEU A 315 -21.05 -44.40 -22.61
C LEU A 315 -22.58 -44.65 -22.67
N ASN A 316 -23.40 -43.59 -22.75
CA ASN A 316 -24.84 -43.66 -22.85
C ASN A 316 -25.36 -43.41 -24.28
N ALA A 317 -24.51 -43.39 -25.30
CA ALA A 317 -24.88 -42.97 -26.66
C ALA A 317 -25.88 -43.86 -27.37
N ASN A 318 -25.85 -45.20 -27.08
CA ASN A 318 -26.81 -46.15 -27.61
C ASN A 318 -26.93 -47.38 -26.72
N PRO A 319 -28.03 -48.22 -26.85
CA PRO A 319 -28.26 -49.37 -25.97
C PRO A 319 -27.17 -50.46 -26.01
N GLN A 320 -26.45 -50.59 -27.13
CA GLN A 320 -25.36 -51.61 -27.25
C GLN A 320 -24.12 -51.20 -26.44
N ILE A 321 -23.74 -49.88 -26.50
CA ILE A 321 -22.66 -49.36 -25.70
C ILE A 321 -22.99 -49.49 -24.22
N VAL A 322 -24.22 -49.14 -23.84
CA VAL A 322 -24.72 -49.23 -22.46
C VAL A 322 -24.60 -50.67 -21.92
N GLN A 323 -25.05 -51.69 -22.65
CA GLN A 323 -25.00 -53.09 -22.21
C GLN A 323 -23.56 -53.55 -21.93
N VAL A 324 -22.64 -53.21 -22.83
CA VAL A 324 -21.22 -53.58 -22.65
C VAL A 324 -20.59 -52.76 -21.52
N ALA A 325 -20.89 -51.47 -21.40
CA ALA A 325 -20.37 -50.61 -20.33
C ALA A 325 -20.79 -51.10 -18.93
N GLU A 326 -22.02 -51.64 -18.79
CA GLU A 326 -22.51 -52.17 -17.52
C GLU A 326 -21.70 -53.37 -17.04
N GLU A 327 -21.19 -54.21 -17.92
CA GLU A 327 -20.32 -55.37 -17.55
C GLU A 327 -19.06 -54.88 -16.84
N TYR A 328 -18.54 -53.69 -17.20
CA TYR A 328 -17.35 -53.07 -16.59
C TYR A 328 -17.68 -52.16 -15.43
N LEU A 329 -18.84 -51.51 -15.37
CA LEU A 329 -19.27 -50.62 -14.32
C LEU A 329 -19.84 -51.36 -13.09
N ALA A 330 -20.59 -52.46 -13.28
CA ALA A 330 -21.23 -53.22 -12.20
C ALA A 330 -20.24 -53.71 -11.11
N PRO A 331 -19.06 -54.25 -11.44
CA PRO A 331 -18.09 -54.64 -10.41
C PRO A 331 -17.63 -53.43 -9.55
N ARG A 332 -17.44 -52.26 -10.16
CA ARG A 332 -17.04 -51.05 -9.48
C ARG A 332 -18.13 -50.50 -8.54
N LEU A 333 -19.40 -50.72 -8.89
CA LEU A 333 -20.54 -50.38 -8.03
C LEU A 333 -20.70 -51.31 -6.83
N ALA A 334 -20.45 -52.63 -7.05
CA ALA A 334 -20.64 -53.65 -6.03
C ALA A 334 -19.48 -53.75 -5.00
N THR A 335 -18.27 -53.32 -5.36
CA THR A 335 -17.10 -53.42 -4.51
C THR A 335 -17.16 -52.42 -3.36
N GLU A 336 -16.93 -52.85 -2.12
CA GLU A 336 -16.73 -51.97 -0.98
C GLU A 336 -15.43 -51.17 -1.16
N ALA A 337 -15.53 -49.84 -1.35
CA ALA A 337 -14.40 -49.00 -1.66
C ALA A 337 -13.61 -48.64 -0.38
N LYS A 338 -12.40 -49.18 -0.24
CA LYS A 338 -11.54 -49.01 0.95
C LYS A 338 -10.46 -47.95 0.72
N THR A 339 -10.06 -47.72 -0.51
CA THR A 339 -9.06 -46.73 -0.87
C THR A 339 -9.69 -45.48 -1.54
N ALA A 340 -8.99 -44.37 -1.55
CA ALA A 340 -9.44 -43.13 -2.19
C ALA A 340 -9.66 -43.29 -3.71
N ASP A 341 -8.85 -44.15 -4.36
CA ASP A 341 -8.98 -44.45 -5.79
C ASP A 341 -10.19 -45.32 -6.07
N GLU A 342 -10.48 -46.32 -5.20
CA GLU A 342 -11.71 -47.13 -5.29
C GLU A 342 -12.97 -46.28 -5.04
N GLN A 343 -12.93 -45.36 -4.09
CA GLN A 343 -14.03 -44.43 -3.85
C GLN A 343 -14.29 -43.55 -5.06
N ARG A 344 -13.23 -43.01 -5.68
CA ARG A 344 -13.31 -42.25 -6.93
C ARG A 344 -13.88 -43.08 -8.06
N ALA A 345 -13.37 -44.27 -8.27
CA ALA A 345 -13.85 -45.17 -9.32
C ALA A 345 -15.34 -45.55 -9.12
N ARG A 346 -15.76 -45.77 -7.88
CA ARG A 346 -17.16 -46.05 -7.53
C ARG A 346 -18.06 -44.86 -7.77
N LEU A 347 -17.61 -43.62 -7.43
CA LEU A 347 -18.34 -42.38 -7.70
C LEU A 347 -18.53 -42.20 -9.21
N HIS A 348 -17.48 -42.37 -10.00
CA HIS A 348 -17.53 -42.23 -11.45
C HIS A 348 -18.45 -43.30 -12.08
N ALA A 349 -18.45 -44.53 -11.56
CA ALA A 349 -19.37 -45.57 -12.00
C ALA A 349 -20.82 -45.23 -11.66
N ARG A 350 -21.11 -44.69 -10.46
CA ARG A 350 -22.45 -44.17 -10.09
C ARG A 350 -22.92 -43.08 -11.05
N LEU A 351 -22.05 -42.12 -11.37
CA LEU A 351 -22.35 -41.03 -12.31
C LEU A 351 -22.68 -41.54 -13.72
N ALA A 352 -21.97 -42.61 -14.17
CA ALA A 352 -22.23 -43.19 -15.47
C ALA A 352 -23.54 -44.02 -15.53
N SER A 353 -23.97 -44.54 -14.39
CA SER A 353 -25.12 -45.46 -14.32
C SER A 353 -26.42 -44.78 -13.86
N VAL A 354 -26.38 -43.55 -13.29
CA VAL A 354 -27.53 -42.91 -12.65
C VAL A 354 -28.73 -42.68 -13.59
N ALA A 355 -28.50 -42.48 -14.88
CA ALA A 355 -29.58 -42.30 -15.85
C ALA A 355 -30.43 -43.58 -16.00
N ARG A 356 -29.96 -44.74 -15.59
CA ARG A 356 -30.60 -46.05 -15.77
C ARG A 356 -31.02 -46.68 -14.44
N ASP A 357 -30.26 -46.40 -13.37
CA ASP A 357 -30.52 -46.91 -12.03
C ASP A 357 -30.92 -45.78 -11.08
N PRO A 358 -32.23 -45.54 -10.89
CA PRO A 358 -32.72 -44.51 -9.97
C PRO A 358 -32.29 -44.71 -8.51
N SER A 359 -31.87 -45.90 -8.10
CA SER A 359 -31.38 -46.16 -6.73
C SER A 359 -30.07 -45.42 -6.45
N LEU A 360 -29.33 -45.01 -7.47
CA LEU A 360 -28.08 -44.25 -7.36
C LEU A 360 -28.30 -42.74 -7.14
N VAL A 361 -29.53 -42.27 -7.29
CA VAL A 361 -29.85 -40.81 -7.13
C VAL A 361 -29.57 -40.35 -5.70
N GLU A 362 -30.10 -41.04 -4.68
CA GLU A 362 -29.88 -40.66 -3.27
C GLU A 362 -28.39 -40.66 -2.85
N PRO A 363 -27.60 -41.73 -3.17
CA PRO A 363 -26.15 -41.69 -2.92
C PRO A 363 -25.39 -40.58 -3.61
N LEU A 364 -25.82 -40.13 -4.80
CA LEU A 364 -25.22 -39.03 -5.53
C LEU A 364 -25.66 -37.66 -4.97
N VAL A 365 -26.89 -37.56 -4.46
CA VAL A 365 -27.33 -36.34 -3.73
C VAL A 365 -26.52 -36.15 -2.45
N GLU A 366 -26.27 -37.23 -1.69
CA GLU A 366 -25.42 -37.19 -0.52
C GLU A 366 -23.96 -36.78 -0.89
N GLU A 367 -23.41 -37.30 -1.97
CA GLU A 367 -22.10 -36.90 -2.49
C GLU A 367 -22.11 -35.44 -2.97
N LEU A 368 -23.18 -34.97 -3.57
CA LEU A 368 -23.35 -33.59 -3.99
C LEU A 368 -23.26 -32.62 -2.79
N VAL A 369 -23.92 -32.96 -1.67
CA VAL A 369 -24.00 -32.08 -0.50
C VAL A 369 -22.83 -32.27 0.47
N THR A 370 -22.11 -33.39 0.45
CA THR A 370 -21.00 -33.68 1.37
C THR A 370 -19.65 -33.85 0.72
N GLY A 371 -19.62 -34.24 -0.57
CA GLY A 371 -18.42 -34.65 -1.29
C GLY A 371 -17.50 -33.49 -1.70
N LYS A 372 -16.52 -33.77 -2.55
CA LYS A 372 -15.54 -32.78 -3.01
C LYS A 372 -16.18 -31.74 -3.94
N VAL A 373 -15.74 -30.47 -3.83
CA VAL A 373 -16.29 -29.32 -4.58
C VAL A 373 -16.23 -29.52 -6.09
N ASN A 374 -15.14 -30.07 -6.59
CA ASN A 374 -14.92 -30.26 -8.02
C ASN A 374 -15.89 -31.24 -8.69
N TYR A 375 -16.63 -32.03 -7.89
CA TYR A 375 -17.68 -32.93 -8.40
C TYR A 375 -19.08 -32.30 -8.46
N VAL A 376 -19.27 -31.08 -7.90
CA VAL A 376 -20.60 -30.45 -7.87
C VAL A 376 -21.20 -30.28 -9.26
N LEU A 377 -20.45 -29.73 -10.20
CA LEU A 377 -20.95 -29.53 -11.58
C LEU A 377 -21.28 -30.82 -12.30
N PRO A 378 -20.39 -31.84 -12.33
CA PRO A 378 -20.69 -33.12 -12.94
C PRO A 378 -21.91 -33.83 -12.33
N ILE A 379 -21.98 -33.89 -10.97
CA ILE A 379 -23.11 -34.53 -10.29
C ILE A 379 -24.40 -33.78 -10.61
N ARG A 380 -24.41 -32.44 -10.47
CA ARG A 380 -25.58 -31.61 -10.79
C ARG A 380 -26.08 -31.82 -12.21
N GLN A 381 -25.18 -31.80 -13.18
CA GLN A 381 -25.53 -31.98 -14.59
C GLN A 381 -26.14 -33.35 -14.85
N LEU A 382 -25.59 -34.41 -14.26
CA LEU A 382 -26.07 -35.79 -14.48
C LEU A 382 -27.34 -36.11 -13.69
N LEU A 383 -27.61 -35.40 -12.57
CA LEU A 383 -28.86 -35.51 -11.80
C LEU A 383 -29.96 -34.59 -12.35
N LYS A 384 -29.69 -33.70 -13.31
CA LYS A 384 -30.67 -32.76 -13.86
C LYS A 384 -31.98 -33.43 -14.36
N PRO A 385 -32.00 -34.62 -14.97
CA PRO A 385 -33.25 -35.31 -15.33
C PRO A 385 -34.13 -35.64 -14.11
N SER A 386 -33.56 -35.73 -12.91
CA SER A 386 -34.28 -35.99 -11.65
C SER A 386 -34.60 -34.71 -10.88
N ALA A 387 -34.26 -33.52 -11.41
CA ALA A 387 -34.37 -32.22 -10.72
C ALA A 387 -35.75 -31.98 -10.08
N ALA A 388 -36.85 -32.27 -10.79
CA ALA A 388 -38.20 -32.05 -10.26
C ALA A 388 -38.49 -32.84 -8.96
N LYS A 389 -37.89 -34.02 -8.79
CA LYS A 389 -38.05 -34.85 -7.58
C LYS A 389 -37.11 -34.43 -6.47
N LEU A 390 -35.95 -33.86 -6.80
CA LEU A 390 -34.91 -33.46 -5.85
C LEU A 390 -35.11 -32.04 -5.30
N SER A 391 -35.81 -31.19 -6.03
CA SER A 391 -35.94 -29.79 -5.67
C SER A 391 -36.57 -29.60 -4.28
N GLU A 392 -37.63 -30.33 -3.93
CA GLU A 392 -38.30 -30.21 -2.63
C GLU A 392 -37.37 -30.55 -1.45
N SER A 393 -36.63 -31.64 -1.55
CA SER A 393 -35.71 -32.09 -0.50
C SER A 393 -34.51 -31.16 -0.36
N LEU A 394 -33.97 -30.66 -1.48
CA LEU A 394 -32.87 -29.67 -1.48
C LEU A 394 -33.33 -28.32 -0.99
N GLN A 395 -34.57 -27.88 -1.30
CA GLN A 395 -35.17 -26.65 -0.76
C GLN A 395 -35.34 -26.76 0.76
N SER A 396 -35.86 -27.90 1.25
CA SER A 396 -35.98 -28.16 2.69
C SER A 396 -34.60 -28.09 3.38
N LEU A 397 -33.55 -28.65 2.76
CA LEU A 397 -32.18 -28.58 3.29
C LEU A 397 -31.65 -27.14 3.26
N LEU A 398 -31.90 -26.34 2.23
CA LEU A 398 -31.50 -24.92 2.18
C LEU A 398 -32.19 -24.11 3.27
N GLN A 399 -33.46 -24.40 3.56
CA GLN A 399 -34.29 -23.69 4.53
C GLN A 399 -33.99 -24.08 5.98
N ASP A 400 -33.38 -25.24 6.21
CA ASP A 400 -33.05 -25.69 7.57
C ASP A 400 -31.83 -24.96 8.14
N ASP A 401 -32.06 -23.91 8.93
CA ASP A 401 -31.00 -23.11 9.54
C ASP A 401 -30.15 -23.88 10.56
N LYS A 402 -30.58 -25.09 10.98
CA LYS A 402 -29.83 -25.95 11.89
C LYS A 402 -28.91 -26.93 11.14
N ALA A 403 -29.12 -27.10 9.85
CA ALA A 403 -28.28 -27.96 9.04
C ALA A 403 -26.88 -27.38 8.83
N ASP A 404 -25.90 -28.23 8.60
CA ASP A 404 -24.52 -27.81 8.31
C ASP A 404 -24.49 -26.77 7.16
N PRO A 405 -23.89 -25.59 7.37
CA PRO A 405 -23.83 -24.54 6.36
C PRO A 405 -23.24 -24.99 5.02
N LYS A 406 -22.28 -25.92 5.02
CA LYS A 406 -21.70 -26.47 3.79
C LYS A 406 -22.71 -27.31 3.01
N ARG A 407 -23.49 -28.13 3.71
CA ARG A 407 -24.55 -28.95 3.07
C ARG A 407 -25.65 -28.06 2.50
N ARG A 408 -26.08 -27.02 3.25
CA ARG A 408 -27.05 -26.02 2.78
C ARG A 408 -26.55 -25.30 1.53
N PHE A 409 -25.30 -24.85 1.54
CA PHE A 409 -24.71 -24.19 0.39
C PHE A 409 -24.63 -25.09 -0.84
N ARG A 410 -24.27 -26.38 -0.65
CA ARG A 410 -24.25 -27.37 -1.73
C ARG A 410 -25.64 -27.65 -2.32
N ALA A 411 -26.66 -27.66 -1.47
CA ALA A 411 -28.04 -27.74 -1.94
C ALA A 411 -28.39 -26.52 -2.81
N ALA A 412 -28.00 -25.31 -2.41
CA ALA A 412 -28.17 -24.10 -3.21
C ALA A 412 -27.45 -24.17 -4.57
N LEU A 413 -26.23 -24.74 -4.64
CA LEU A 413 -25.52 -24.94 -5.91
C LEU A 413 -26.28 -25.86 -6.90
N ALA A 414 -27.01 -26.86 -6.38
CA ALA A 414 -27.84 -27.71 -7.21
C ALA A 414 -29.12 -26.97 -7.64
N LEU A 415 -29.79 -26.33 -6.68
CA LEU A 415 -31.03 -25.61 -6.91
C LEU A 415 -30.87 -24.46 -7.92
N ALA A 416 -29.69 -23.87 -8.02
CA ALA A 416 -29.38 -22.81 -8.97
C ALA A 416 -29.63 -23.22 -10.45
N ASP A 417 -29.57 -24.51 -10.76
CA ASP A 417 -29.84 -25.05 -12.10
C ASP A 417 -31.18 -25.87 -12.19
N TYR A 418 -31.73 -26.24 -11.03
CA TYR A 418 -32.92 -27.07 -10.97
C TYR A 418 -34.22 -26.27 -10.83
N VAL A 419 -34.13 -25.09 -10.24
CA VAL A 419 -35.29 -24.26 -9.94
C VAL A 419 -35.22 -22.98 -10.74
N PRO A 420 -36.33 -22.49 -11.31
CA PRO A 420 -36.35 -21.21 -12.04
C PRO A 420 -35.85 -20.06 -11.18
N THR A 421 -35.15 -19.13 -11.79
CA THR A 421 -34.68 -17.91 -11.10
C THR A 421 -35.83 -17.03 -10.59
N SER A 422 -37.04 -17.17 -11.15
CA SER A 422 -38.25 -16.47 -10.73
C SER A 422 -38.90 -17.06 -9.47
N ASP A 423 -38.40 -18.18 -8.95
CA ASP A 423 -38.95 -18.80 -7.73
C ASP A 423 -38.48 -18.03 -6.48
N GLU A 424 -39.29 -17.09 -6.05
CA GLU A 424 -39.02 -16.25 -4.87
C GLU A 424 -39.10 -17.02 -3.56
N ALA A 425 -39.76 -18.21 -3.54
CA ALA A 425 -39.82 -19.04 -2.35
C ALA A 425 -38.47 -19.71 -2.06
N THR A 426 -37.73 -20.11 -3.10
CA THR A 426 -36.36 -20.64 -2.97
C THR A 426 -35.36 -19.53 -2.81
N TRP A 427 -35.45 -18.44 -3.58
CA TRP A 427 -34.45 -17.37 -3.64
C TRP A 427 -34.87 -16.15 -2.81
N THR A 428 -35.25 -16.39 -1.54
CA THR A 428 -35.52 -15.32 -0.57
C THR A 428 -34.25 -14.45 -0.33
N GLU A 429 -34.43 -13.26 0.20
CA GLU A 429 -33.31 -12.37 0.56
C GLU A 429 -32.33 -13.08 1.48
N SER A 430 -32.82 -13.79 2.53
CA SER A 430 -31.95 -14.52 3.47
C SER A 430 -31.17 -15.65 2.80
N HIS A 431 -31.78 -16.38 1.87
CA HIS A 431 -31.09 -17.46 1.16
C HIS A 431 -30.03 -16.91 0.19
N ARG A 432 -30.33 -15.81 -0.53
CA ARG A 432 -29.34 -15.16 -1.40
C ARG A 432 -28.16 -14.62 -0.61
N ALA A 433 -28.43 -13.92 0.50
CA ALA A 433 -27.39 -13.42 1.39
C ALA A 433 -26.51 -14.55 1.95
N PHE A 434 -27.13 -15.67 2.37
CA PHE A 434 -26.41 -16.87 2.80
C PHE A 434 -25.52 -17.43 1.69
N VAL A 435 -26.06 -17.59 0.49
CA VAL A 435 -25.32 -18.14 -0.68
C VAL A 435 -24.15 -17.26 -1.06
N ALA A 436 -24.37 -15.92 -1.13
CA ALA A 436 -23.29 -14.97 -1.40
C ALA A 436 -22.20 -15.03 -0.34
N GLN A 437 -22.58 -15.09 0.95
CA GLN A 437 -21.64 -15.19 2.06
C GLN A 437 -20.82 -16.49 2.01
N GLN A 438 -21.46 -17.64 1.70
CA GLN A 438 -20.76 -18.92 1.55
C GLN A 438 -19.81 -18.93 0.35
N LEU A 439 -20.21 -18.32 -0.77
CA LEU A 439 -19.37 -18.17 -1.94
C LEU A 439 -18.08 -17.43 -1.61
N VAL A 440 -18.18 -16.24 -1.00
CA VAL A 440 -17.02 -15.40 -0.72
C VAL A 440 -16.14 -15.96 0.40
N SER A 441 -16.70 -16.75 1.31
CA SER A 441 -15.98 -17.41 2.40
C SER A 441 -15.33 -18.73 1.99
N SER A 442 -15.66 -19.25 0.81
CA SER A 442 -15.11 -20.50 0.28
C SER A 442 -13.64 -20.35 -0.10
N ASN A 443 -12.90 -21.48 -0.06
CA ASN A 443 -11.51 -21.52 -0.50
C ASN A 443 -11.39 -20.96 -1.93
N ALA A 444 -10.45 -20.06 -2.11
CA ALA A 444 -10.17 -19.38 -3.37
C ALA A 444 -9.94 -20.32 -4.55
N GLU A 445 -9.38 -21.51 -4.31
CA GLU A 445 -9.16 -22.55 -5.31
C GLU A 445 -10.48 -23.02 -5.94
N PHE A 446 -11.56 -23.09 -5.16
CA PHE A 446 -12.85 -23.62 -5.61
C PHE A 446 -13.80 -22.52 -6.11
N GLN A 447 -13.52 -21.26 -5.88
CA GLN A 447 -14.41 -20.16 -6.25
C GLN A 447 -14.79 -20.14 -7.75
N PRO A 448 -13.90 -20.41 -8.71
CA PRO A 448 -14.29 -20.47 -10.12
C PRO A 448 -15.37 -21.53 -10.39
N ILE A 449 -15.26 -22.71 -9.75
CA ILE A 449 -16.25 -23.79 -9.89
C ILE A 449 -17.58 -23.39 -9.24
N LEU A 450 -17.51 -22.78 -8.06
CA LEU A 450 -18.68 -22.32 -7.32
C LEU A 450 -19.43 -21.19 -8.05
N ARG A 451 -18.68 -20.23 -8.62
CA ARG A 451 -19.28 -19.17 -9.45
C ARG A 451 -19.97 -19.75 -10.68
N GLU A 452 -19.33 -20.69 -11.36
CA GLU A 452 -19.95 -21.36 -12.51
C GLU A 452 -21.21 -22.13 -12.09
N ALA A 453 -21.20 -22.78 -10.92
CA ALA A 453 -22.38 -23.46 -10.40
C ALA A 453 -23.53 -22.48 -10.05
N LEU A 454 -23.22 -21.26 -9.63
CA LEU A 454 -24.22 -20.20 -9.31
C LEU A 454 -24.58 -19.30 -10.50
N ARG A 455 -23.94 -19.47 -11.65
CA ARG A 455 -24.19 -18.65 -12.85
C ARG A 455 -25.67 -18.55 -13.25
N PRO A 456 -26.51 -19.59 -13.13
CA PRO A 456 -27.93 -19.43 -13.46
C PRO A 456 -28.69 -18.42 -12.61
N ILE A 457 -28.22 -18.13 -11.39
CA ILE A 457 -28.84 -17.15 -10.47
C ILE A 457 -27.96 -15.92 -10.23
N GLN A 458 -26.93 -15.71 -11.05
CA GLN A 458 -25.93 -14.64 -10.87
C GLN A 458 -26.58 -13.28 -10.62
N ASP A 459 -27.60 -12.92 -11.37
CA ASP A 459 -28.28 -11.60 -11.27
C ASP A 459 -28.96 -11.39 -9.90
N LYS A 460 -29.42 -12.49 -9.28
CA LYS A 460 -30.05 -12.45 -7.95
C LYS A 460 -29.02 -12.25 -6.83
N LEU A 461 -27.76 -12.56 -7.08
CA LEU A 461 -26.68 -12.45 -6.08
C LEU A 461 -25.95 -11.13 -6.13
N LEU A 462 -26.13 -10.30 -7.17
CA LEU A 462 -25.37 -9.08 -7.37
C LEU A 462 -25.47 -8.13 -6.18
N SER A 463 -26.67 -7.86 -5.67
CA SER A 463 -26.86 -6.92 -4.54
C SER A 463 -26.24 -7.42 -3.24
N ASP A 464 -26.29 -8.73 -2.98
CA ASP A 464 -25.65 -9.32 -1.79
C ASP A 464 -24.12 -9.32 -1.90
N LEU A 465 -23.59 -9.55 -3.10
CA LEU A 465 -22.16 -9.45 -3.38
C LEU A 465 -21.67 -8.00 -3.29
N GLU A 466 -22.47 -7.01 -3.76
CA GLU A 466 -22.17 -5.58 -3.59
C GLU A 466 -22.15 -5.16 -2.13
N ARG A 467 -23.07 -5.67 -1.33
CA ARG A 467 -23.07 -5.43 0.11
C ARG A 467 -21.78 -5.96 0.77
N ILE A 468 -21.37 -7.21 0.45
CA ILE A 468 -20.12 -7.78 0.97
C ILE A 468 -18.89 -7.03 0.41
N PHE A 469 -18.94 -6.60 -0.85
CA PHE A 469 -17.88 -5.82 -1.48
C PHE A 469 -17.57 -4.51 -0.73
N GLY A 470 -18.62 -3.83 -0.24
CA GLY A 470 -18.51 -2.56 0.48
C GLY A 470 -18.46 -2.70 2.01
N ASP A 471 -18.61 -3.91 2.55
CA ASP A 471 -18.68 -4.14 4.01
C ASP A 471 -17.29 -4.06 4.65
N SER A 472 -17.05 -3.03 5.43
CA SER A 472 -15.79 -2.86 6.18
C SER A 472 -15.58 -3.91 7.26
N ALA A 473 -16.64 -4.57 7.76
CA ALA A 473 -16.56 -5.64 8.75
C ALA A 473 -16.17 -6.98 8.12
N ALA A 474 -16.39 -7.16 6.81
CA ALA A 474 -15.95 -8.34 6.10
C ALA A 474 -14.42 -8.35 5.92
N SER A 475 -13.82 -9.55 5.97
CA SER A 475 -12.37 -9.67 5.72
C SER A 475 -11.99 -9.20 4.31
N GLU A 476 -10.76 -8.73 4.13
CA GLU A 476 -10.23 -8.32 2.83
C GLU A 476 -10.36 -9.43 1.78
N ALA A 477 -10.11 -10.68 2.18
CA ALA A 477 -10.26 -11.84 1.31
C ALA A 477 -11.72 -12.03 0.83
N GLN A 478 -12.69 -11.82 1.71
CA GLN A 478 -14.12 -11.90 1.35
C GLN A 478 -14.52 -10.76 0.41
N ARG A 479 -14.08 -9.54 0.70
CA ARG A 479 -14.34 -8.37 -0.16
C ARG A 479 -13.72 -8.55 -1.56
N LEU A 480 -12.50 -9.07 -1.63
CA LEU A 480 -11.83 -9.36 -2.90
C LEU A 480 -12.51 -10.51 -3.65
N SER A 481 -12.99 -11.52 -2.91
CA SER A 481 -13.79 -12.62 -3.49
C SER A 481 -15.10 -12.09 -4.10
N ALA A 482 -15.78 -11.18 -3.40
CA ALA A 482 -16.98 -10.52 -3.91
C ALA A 482 -16.65 -9.70 -5.17
N ALA A 483 -15.53 -8.98 -5.21
CA ALA A 483 -15.07 -8.25 -6.40
C ALA A 483 -14.85 -9.18 -7.60
N ASN A 484 -14.21 -10.33 -7.39
CA ASN A 484 -14.02 -11.34 -8.44
C ASN A 484 -15.35 -11.94 -8.94
N ALA A 485 -16.31 -12.14 -8.03
CA ALA A 485 -17.63 -12.62 -8.42
C ALA A 485 -18.42 -11.57 -9.20
N LEU A 486 -18.39 -10.30 -8.77
CA LEU A 486 -18.99 -9.17 -9.45
C LEU A 486 -18.35 -8.92 -10.83
N ALA A 487 -17.02 -9.04 -10.93
CA ALA A 487 -16.30 -8.95 -12.20
C ALA A 487 -16.74 -10.01 -13.21
N ASP A 488 -17.08 -11.21 -12.74
CA ASP A 488 -17.58 -12.32 -13.57
C ASP A 488 -19.06 -12.14 -13.92
N TYR A 489 -19.91 -11.91 -12.93
CA TYR A 489 -21.36 -11.88 -13.10
C TYR A 489 -21.89 -10.60 -13.75
N ALA A 490 -21.26 -9.44 -13.46
CA ALA A 490 -21.63 -8.15 -14.00
C ALA A 490 -20.72 -7.66 -15.15
N ALA A 491 -19.97 -8.57 -15.80
CA ALA A 491 -18.99 -8.23 -16.84
C ALA A 491 -19.54 -7.34 -17.97
N ASN A 492 -20.83 -7.46 -18.27
CA ASN A 492 -21.53 -6.69 -19.30
C ASN A 492 -22.28 -5.47 -18.76
N ASP A 493 -22.37 -5.28 -17.45
CA ASP A 493 -23.02 -4.13 -16.80
C ASP A 493 -21.98 -3.06 -16.44
N ARG A 494 -21.64 -2.24 -17.44
CA ARG A 494 -20.63 -1.17 -17.26
C ARG A 494 -21.03 -0.12 -16.24
N THR A 495 -22.29 0.22 -16.18
CA THR A 495 -22.81 1.21 -15.23
C THR A 495 -22.56 0.75 -13.81
N ARG A 496 -22.86 -0.51 -13.52
CA ARG A 496 -22.61 -1.16 -12.23
C ARG A 496 -21.10 -1.25 -11.92
N LEU A 497 -20.29 -1.73 -12.88
CA LEU A 497 -18.84 -1.82 -12.69
C LEU A 497 -18.21 -0.44 -12.43
N THR A 498 -18.69 0.60 -13.11
CA THR A 498 -18.24 1.99 -12.88
C THR A 498 -18.61 2.46 -11.47
N GLN A 499 -19.82 2.16 -10.99
CA GLN A 499 -20.23 2.48 -9.61
C GLN A 499 -19.34 1.76 -8.59
N LEU A 500 -19.09 0.47 -8.80
CA LEU A 500 -18.23 -0.34 -7.93
C LEU A 500 -16.79 0.19 -7.88
N LEU A 501 -16.24 0.67 -9.00
CA LEU A 501 -14.91 1.30 -9.02
C LEU A 501 -14.83 2.52 -8.09
N THR A 502 -15.91 3.27 -7.92
CA THR A 502 -15.93 4.41 -7.01
C THR A 502 -15.88 4.02 -5.53
N LEU A 503 -16.22 2.77 -5.21
CA LEU A 503 -16.23 2.22 -3.85
C LEU A 503 -15.03 1.30 -3.57
N ALA A 504 -14.30 0.90 -4.62
CA ALA A 504 -13.30 -0.15 -4.59
C ALA A 504 -12.07 0.18 -3.73
N THR A 505 -11.59 -0.83 -2.98
CA THR A 505 -10.21 -0.82 -2.47
C THR A 505 -9.20 -0.92 -3.63
N PRO A 506 -7.90 -0.68 -3.41
CA PRO A 506 -6.90 -0.85 -4.48
C PRO A 506 -6.94 -2.23 -5.15
N GLU A 507 -7.10 -3.29 -4.37
CA GLU A 507 -7.15 -4.69 -4.82
C GLU A 507 -8.42 -4.96 -5.63
N GLN A 508 -9.57 -4.49 -5.15
CA GLN A 508 -10.85 -4.58 -5.87
C GLN A 508 -10.82 -3.76 -7.16
N HIS A 509 -10.22 -2.56 -7.12
CA HIS A 509 -10.03 -1.71 -8.30
C HIS A 509 -9.18 -2.43 -9.36
N ALA A 510 -8.10 -3.11 -8.96
CA ALA A 510 -7.27 -3.88 -9.88
C ALA A 510 -8.03 -5.02 -10.58
N VAL A 511 -9.05 -5.59 -9.92
CA VAL A 511 -9.92 -6.61 -10.51
C VAL A 511 -10.90 -6.00 -11.50
N LEU A 512 -11.56 -4.89 -11.14
CA LEU A 512 -12.67 -4.32 -11.92
C LEU A 512 -12.20 -3.39 -13.05
N TYR A 513 -11.12 -2.62 -12.84
CA TYR A 513 -10.65 -1.62 -13.79
C TYR A 513 -10.40 -2.14 -15.22
N PRO A 514 -9.77 -3.33 -15.43
CA PRO A 514 -9.56 -3.85 -16.78
C PRO A 514 -10.84 -4.04 -17.58
N LEU A 515 -11.95 -4.37 -16.92
CA LEU A 515 -13.25 -4.57 -17.58
C LEU A 515 -13.85 -3.25 -18.06
N VAL A 516 -13.61 -2.17 -17.35
CA VAL A 516 -14.11 -0.83 -17.70
C VAL A 516 -13.19 -0.13 -18.71
N SER A 517 -11.86 -0.28 -18.53
CA SER A 517 -10.85 0.39 -19.37
C SER A 517 -10.66 -0.24 -20.75
N ALA A 518 -11.06 -1.49 -20.96
CA ALA A 518 -10.93 -2.18 -22.25
C ALA A 518 -11.63 -1.41 -23.39
N VAL A 519 -12.77 -0.75 -23.10
CA VAL A 519 -13.49 0.14 -24.01
C VAL A 519 -14.10 1.26 -23.17
N PRO A 520 -13.37 2.35 -22.88
CA PRO A 520 -13.95 3.49 -22.16
C PRO A 520 -15.13 4.06 -22.95
N SER A 521 -16.28 4.22 -22.30
CA SER A 521 -17.44 4.81 -22.94
C SER A 521 -17.70 6.23 -22.43
N PRO A 522 -18.32 7.11 -23.23
CA PRO A 522 -18.70 8.45 -22.76
C PRO A 522 -19.59 8.42 -21.51
N GLU A 523 -20.43 7.40 -21.37
CA GLU A 523 -21.31 7.21 -20.20
C GLU A 523 -20.49 6.91 -18.93
N THR A 524 -19.46 6.06 -19.04
CA THR A 524 -18.53 5.79 -17.94
C THR A 524 -17.87 7.07 -17.47
N ILE A 525 -17.34 7.86 -18.42
CA ILE A 525 -16.68 9.12 -18.10
C ILE A 525 -17.66 10.13 -17.47
N ALA A 526 -18.87 10.23 -18.02
CA ALA A 526 -19.91 11.11 -17.47
C ALA A 526 -20.29 10.72 -16.03
N GLN A 527 -20.49 9.44 -15.76
CA GLN A 527 -20.80 8.91 -14.43
C GLN A 527 -19.69 9.18 -13.41
N LEU A 528 -18.43 8.95 -13.79
CA LEU A 528 -17.28 9.25 -12.93
C LEU A 528 -17.13 10.76 -12.69
N SER A 529 -17.36 11.58 -13.72
CA SER A 529 -17.30 13.05 -13.61
C SER A 529 -18.38 13.59 -12.68
N GLU A 530 -19.60 13.07 -12.76
CA GLU A 530 -20.70 13.42 -11.85
C GLU A 530 -20.33 13.13 -10.39
N VAL A 531 -19.81 11.91 -10.12
CA VAL A 531 -19.38 11.53 -8.76
C VAL A 531 -18.25 12.43 -8.27
N THR A 532 -17.29 12.76 -9.12
CA THR A 532 -16.14 13.60 -8.75
C THR A 532 -16.54 15.03 -8.42
N ALA A 533 -17.46 15.61 -9.21
CA ALA A 533 -17.86 17.02 -9.06
C ALA A 533 -18.86 17.25 -7.92
N LYS A 534 -19.66 16.25 -7.55
CA LYS A 534 -20.73 16.40 -6.56
C LYS A 534 -20.16 16.56 -5.16
N LEU A 535 -20.43 17.71 -4.53
CA LEU A 535 -20.04 17.96 -3.13
C LEU A 535 -20.93 17.16 -2.16
N PRO A 536 -20.42 16.84 -0.95
CA PRO A 536 -21.20 16.15 0.06
C PRO A 536 -22.40 16.99 0.52
N PRO A 537 -23.56 16.39 0.83
CA PRO A 537 -24.68 17.08 1.45
C PRO A 537 -24.27 17.75 2.77
N GLU A 538 -24.84 18.92 3.06
CA GLU A 538 -24.50 19.67 4.28
C GLU A 538 -24.84 18.91 5.56
N ASP A 539 -25.95 18.17 5.55
CA ASP A 539 -26.48 17.35 6.64
C ASP A 539 -25.81 15.98 6.77
N LEU A 540 -24.86 15.66 5.89
CA LEU A 540 -24.14 14.38 5.94
C LEU A 540 -23.24 14.34 7.17
N GLY A 541 -23.40 13.32 8.02
CA GLY A 541 -22.64 13.14 9.24
C GLY A 541 -21.14 12.91 8.99
N SER A 542 -20.32 13.09 10.02
CA SER A 542 -18.84 13.05 9.97
C SER A 542 -18.29 11.75 9.36
N VAL A 543 -18.75 10.59 9.85
CA VAL A 543 -18.26 9.29 9.38
C VAL A 543 -18.67 9.00 7.92
N PRO A 544 -19.95 9.19 7.50
CA PRO A 544 -20.33 9.05 6.10
C PRO A 544 -19.59 10.01 5.15
N ARG A 545 -19.14 11.19 5.60
CA ARG A 545 -18.36 12.12 4.78
C ARG A 545 -17.02 11.55 4.34
N ILE A 546 -16.36 10.78 5.19
CA ILE A 546 -15.11 10.08 4.84
C ILE A 546 -15.36 9.18 3.62
N ALA A 547 -16.37 8.32 3.71
CA ALA A 547 -16.71 7.42 2.60
C ALA A 547 -17.12 8.18 1.33
N TYR A 548 -17.78 9.34 1.49
CA TYR A 548 -18.16 10.21 0.37
C TYR A 548 -16.92 10.81 -0.32
N GLY A 549 -15.98 11.34 0.46
CA GLY A 549 -14.69 11.84 -0.04
C GLY A 549 -13.86 10.77 -0.72
N GLN A 550 -13.79 9.58 -0.13
CA GLN A 550 -13.15 8.41 -0.72
C GLN A 550 -13.76 8.04 -2.08
N ARG A 551 -15.08 8.09 -2.19
CA ARG A 551 -15.81 7.80 -3.43
C ARG A 551 -15.49 8.82 -4.52
N ARG A 552 -15.47 10.11 -4.21
CA ARG A 552 -15.08 11.19 -5.14
C ARG A 552 -13.64 10.99 -5.63
N ALA A 553 -12.72 10.73 -4.71
CA ALA A 553 -11.32 10.47 -5.02
C ALA A 553 -11.12 9.23 -5.89
N ASN A 554 -11.81 8.13 -5.59
CA ASN A 554 -11.75 6.92 -6.40
C ASN A 554 -12.21 7.16 -7.85
N ALA A 555 -13.28 7.94 -8.04
CA ALA A 555 -13.77 8.32 -9.35
C ALA A 555 -12.73 9.17 -10.10
N ALA A 556 -12.14 10.17 -9.45
CA ALA A 556 -11.10 11.02 -10.01
C ALA A 556 -9.83 10.23 -10.40
N VAL A 557 -9.36 9.35 -9.52
CA VAL A 557 -8.20 8.48 -9.79
C VAL A 557 -8.49 7.54 -10.95
N THR A 558 -9.71 7.01 -11.04
CA THR A 558 -10.11 6.15 -12.16
C THR A 558 -10.11 6.94 -13.48
N MET A 559 -10.61 8.17 -13.48
CA MET A 559 -10.57 9.06 -14.66
C MET A 559 -9.14 9.40 -15.07
N LEU A 560 -8.27 9.72 -14.10
CA LEU A 560 -6.85 9.97 -14.40
C LEU A 560 -6.20 8.75 -15.05
N LYS A 561 -6.53 7.55 -14.57
CA LYS A 561 -6.03 6.30 -15.14
C LYS A 561 -6.58 6.02 -16.55
N LEU A 562 -7.77 6.53 -16.87
CA LEU A 562 -8.36 6.49 -18.22
C LEU A 562 -7.80 7.59 -19.14
N GLY A 563 -7.00 8.52 -18.63
CA GLY A 563 -6.37 9.61 -19.39
C GLY A 563 -7.18 10.92 -19.42
N GLU A 564 -8.27 11.01 -18.67
CA GLU A 564 -9.20 12.16 -18.63
C GLU A 564 -8.71 13.24 -17.63
N LYS A 565 -7.57 13.88 -17.91
CA LYS A 565 -6.83 14.75 -16.98
C LYS A 565 -7.66 15.93 -16.46
N GLU A 566 -8.31 16.69 -17.35
CA GLU A 566 -9.06 17.90 -16.95
C GLU A 566 -10.31 17.58 -16.12
N LYS A 567 -10.93 16.42 -16.35
CA LYS A 567 -12.12 15.99 -15.63
C LYS A 567 -11.86 15.55 -14.19
N VAL A 568 -10.59 15.39 -13.85
CA VAL A 568 -10.14 15.09 -12.47
C VAL A 568 -10.25 16.32 -11.56
N LEU A 569 -10.04 17.52 -12.10
CA LEU A 569 -9.87 18.76 -11.34
C LEU A 569 -10.98 19.06 -10.33
N PRO A 570 -12.27 18.77 -10.58
CA PRO A 570 -13.32 18.99 -9.57
C PRO A 570 -13.15 18.22 -8.27
N VAL A 571 -12.25 17.22 -8.19
CA VAL A 571 -11.93 16.55 -6.91
C VAL A 571 -11.29 17.50 -5.90
N PHE A 572 -10.60 18.52 -6.40
CA PHE A 572 -9.93 19.54 -5.58
C PHE A 572 -10.86 20.67 -5.13
N ASP A 573 -12.11 20.70 -5.64
CA ASP A 573 -13.13 21.63 -5.16
C ASP A 573 -13.73 21.12 -3.84
N TRP A 574 -13.66 21.97 -2.82
CA TRP A 574 -14.25 21.73 -1.52
C TRP A 574 -14.65 23.04 -0.84
N THR A 575 -15.52 22.95 0.15
CA THR A 575 -15.97 24.13 0.93
C THR A 575 -15.41 24.11 2.35
N ASP A 576 -15.79 23.10 3.12
CA ASP A 576 -15.40 22.90 4.52
C ASP A 576 -14.95 21.45 4.80
N ASP A 577 -14.75 20.66 3.75
CA ASP A 577 -14.37 19.23 3.86
C ASP A 577 -13.33 18.86 2.78
N PRO A 578 -12.04 18.79 3.14
CA PRO A 578 -10.95 18.47 2.21
C PRO A 578 -10.81 16.97 1.94
N GLU A 579 -11.72 16.12 2.45
CA GLU A 579 -11.56 14.67 2.42
C GLU A 579 -11.28 14.13 1.00
N ALA A 580 -12.03 14.58 -0.01
CA ALA A 580 -11.84 14.11 -1.38
C ALA A 580 -10.46 14.47 -1.96
N LEU A 581 -9.96 15.67 -1.69
CA LEU A 581 -8.64 16.13 -2.07
C LEU A 581 -7.56 15.26 -1.43
N THR A 582 -7.65 15.09 -0.11
CA THR A 582 -6.70 14.28 0.65
C THR A 582 -6.72 12.81 0.20
N GLN A 583 -7.90 12.25 0.03
CA GLN A 583 -8.05 10.87 -0.46
C GLN A 583 -7.48 10.69 -1.86
N PHE A 584 -7.58 11.68 -2.75
CA PHE A 584 -6.97 11.61 -4.07
C PHE A 584 -5.45 11.47 -3.98
N ILE A 585 -4.79 12.24 -3.13
CA ILE A 585 -3.33 12.21 -2.91
C ILE A 585 -2.87 10.77 -2.65
N PHE A 586 -3.47 10.13 -1.64
CA PHE A 586 -3.01 8.82 -1.16
C PHE A 586 -3.58 7.63 -1.94
N ARG A 587 -4.51 7.86 -2.86
CA ARG A 587 -5.13 6.80 -3.66
C ARG A 587 -4.55 6.64 -5.07
N CYS A 588 -3.78 7.60 -5.55
CA CYS A 588 -3.16 7.53 -6.89
C CYS A 588 -2.22 6.33 -7.02
N LYS A 589 -1.18 6.27 -6.20
CA LYS A 589 -0.14 5.22 -6.28
C LYS A 589 -0.69 3.80 -6.01
N PRO A 590 -1.49 3.54 -4.96
CA PRO A 590 -2.03 2.21 -4.70
C PRO A 590 -2.93 1.67 -5.82
N ARG A 591 -3.57 2.55 -6.62
CA ARG A 591 -4.41 2.16 -7.76
C ARG A 591 -3.66 2.11 -9.08
N GLY A 592 -2.33 2.23 -9.02
CA GLY A 592 -1.45 2.08 -10.18
C GLY A 592 -1.54 3.23 -11.17
N ILE A 593 -1.71 4.46 -10.70
CA ILE A 593 -1.41 5.64 -11.50
C ILE A 593 0.09 5.69 -11.72
N SER A 594 0.53 5.89 -12.95
CA SER A 594 1.95 6.09 -13.23
C SER A 594 2.38 7.49 -12.82
N ILE A 595 3.63 7.64 -12.41
CA ILE A 595 4.19 8.97 -12.12
C ILE A 595 4.11 9.90 -13.33
N ASP A 596 4.27 9.38 -14.55
CA ASP A 596 4.12 10.17 -15.77
C ASP A 596 2.72 10.76 -15.91
N ALA A 597 1.66 9.97 -15.66
CA ALA A 597 0.28 10.47 -15.75
C ALA A 597 0.02 11.57 -14.70
N LEU A 598 0.63 11.46 -13.52
CA LEU A 598 0.51 12.46 -12.49
C LEU A 598 1.31 13.73 -12.83
N LEU A 599 2.53 13.59 -13.36
CA LEU A 599 3.33 14.71 -13.84
C LEU A 599 2.67 15.43 -15.04
N ASP A 600 2.00 14.69 -15.90
CA ASP A 600 1.24 15.27 -17.00
C ASP A 600 0.04 16.10 -16.50
N LEU A 601 -0.66 15.65 -15.45
CA LEU A 601 -1.70 16.44 -14.80
C LEU A 601 -1.10 17.67 -14.09
N PHE A 602 0.05 17.50 -13.46
CA PHE A 602 0.80 18.59 -12.84
C PHE A 602 1.14 19.69 -13.86
N ASP A 603 1.64 19.32 -15.05
CA ASP A 603 1.97 20.29 -16.10
C ASP A 603 0.74 21.08 -16.57
N VAL A 604 -0.43 20.43 -16.66
CA VAL A 604 -1.70 21.10 -17.00
C VAL A 604 -2.01 22.18 -15.97
N VAL A 605 -1.92 21.85 -14.68
CA VAL A 605 -2.25 22.78 -13.59
C VAL A 605 -1.19 23.87 -13.44
N ALA A 606 0.10 23.54 -13.59
CA ALA A 606 1.21 24.47 -13.50
C ALA A 606 1.22 25.49 -14.66
N GLY A 607 0.81 25.07 -15.86
CA GLY A 607 0.77 25.91 -17.06
C GLY A 607 -0.31 27.01 -17.03
N ALA A 608 -1.37 26.84 -16.24
CA ALA A 608 -2.48 27.79 -16.16
C ALA A 608 -3.08 27.87 -14.73
N PRO A 609 -2.32 28.30 -13.73
CA PRO A 609 -2.72 28.18 -12.33
C PRO A 609 -3.99 28.97 -11.99
N GLY A 610 -4.28 30.06 -12.68
CA GLY A 610 -5.49 30.86 -12.46
C GLY A 610 -6.80 30.22 -12.99
N ASN A 611 -6.71 29.17 -13.79
CA ASN A 611 -7.85 28.49 -14.41
C ASN A 611 -8.28 27.23 -13.67
N HIS A 612 -7.57 26.87 -12.59
CA HIS A 612 -7.78 25.61 -11.87
C HIS A 612 -8.06 25.84 -10.39
N PRO A 613 -8.65 24.86 -9.67
CA PRO A 613 -8.83 24.97 -8.23
C PRO A 613 -7.52 25.35 -7.53
N LYS A 614 -7.61 26.31 -6.59
CA LYS A 614 -6.41 26.87 -5.93
C LYS A 614 -5.55 25.82 -5.23
N ASP A 615 -6.18 24.77 -4.70
CA ASP A 615 -5.52 23.74 -3.91
C ASP A 615 -5.02 22.54 -4.76
N ALA A 616 -5.27 22.57 -6.10
CA ALA A 616 -4.86 21.49 -7.00
C ALA A 616 -3.33 21.34 -7.06
N ARG A 617 -2.58 22.47 -7.06
CA ARG A 617 -1.11 22.43 -7.06
C ARG A 617 -0.57 21.77 -5.80
N TYR A 618 -1.07 22.16 -4.63
CA TYR A 618 -0.72 21.56 -3.35
C TYR A 618 -0.99 20.04 -3.37
N ALA A 619 -2.19 19.63 -3.78
CA ALA A 619 -2.57 18.23 -3.82
C ALA A 619 -1.67 17.39 -4.74
N LEU A 620 -1.34 17.93 -5.92
CA LEU A 620 -0.48 17.23 -6.89
C LEU A 620 0.97 17.12 -6.39
N LEU A 621 1.49 18.15 -5.70
CA LEU A 621 2.82 18.07 -5.08
C LEU A 621 2.89 16.94 -4.06
N LEU A 622 1.89 16.83 -3.17
CA LEU A 622 1.84 15.76 -2.19
C LEU A 622 1.64 14.38 -2.85
N ALA A 623 0.83 14.30 -3.90
CA ALA A 623 0.61 13.06 -4.63
C ALA A 623 1.87 12.57 -5.38
N ILE A 624 2.67 13.49 -5.94
CA ILE A 624 3.98 13.19 -6.53
C ILE A 624 4.92 12.64 -5.45
N GLY A 625 4.91 13.21 -4.26
CA GLY A 625 5.72 12.75 -3.13
C GLY A 625 5.35 11.36 -2.59
N GLU A 626 4.25 10.74 -3.02
CA GLU A 626 3.96 9.33 -2.73
C GLU A 626 4.82 8.36 -3.53
N TYR A 627 5.49 8.83 -4.59
CA TYR A 627 6.37 8.03 -5.43
C TYR A 627 7.82 8.14 -4.96
N TYR A 628 8.60 7.10 -5.21
CA TYR A 628 10.02 7.18 -4.91
C TYR A 628 10.72 8.17 -5.84
N PRO A 629 11.76 8.88 -5.38
CA PRO A 629 12.54 9.77 -6.26
C PRO A 629 13.05 9.10 -7.53
N THR A 630 13.28 7.78 -7.48
CA THR A 630 13.70 6.96 -8.61
C THR A 630 12.60 6.63 -9.61
N ASP A 631 11.34 6.79 -9.24
CA ASP A 631 10.19 6.56 -10.13
C ASP A 631 10.03 7.73 -11.13
N ILE A 632 10.57 8.90 -10.78
CA ILE A 632 10.50 10.10 -11.64
C ILE A 632 11.50 9.95 -12.78
N PRO A 633 11.05 10.03 -14.07
CA PRO A 633 11.95 9.94 -15.21
C PRO A 633 13.03 11.03 -15.17
N ALA A 634 14.28 10.68 -15.42
CA ALA A 634 15.40 11.64 -15.43
C ALA A 634 15.14 12.83 -16.35
N SER A 635 14.46 12.63 -17.47
CA SER A 635 14.08 13.68 -18.42
C SER A 635 13.07 14.70 -17.86
N ARG A 636 12.31 14.34 -16.80
CA ARG A 636 11.30 15.20 -16.16
C ARG A 636 11.81 15.79 -14.84
N ARG A 637 12.78 15.13 -14.18
CA ARG A 637 13.25 15.47 -12.83
C ARG A 637 13.83 16.89 -12.78
N GLU A 638 14.69 17.26 -13.69
CA GLU A 638 15.34 18.59 -13.69
C GLU A 638 14.31 19.72 -13.81
N ALA A 639 13.34 19.56 -14.74
CA ALA A 639 12.26 20.55 -14.90
C ALA A 639 11.37 20.63 -13.66
N LEU A 640 11.03 19.49 -13.04
CA LEU A 640 10.25 19.43 -11.81
C LEU A 640 11.00 20.14 -10.68
N VAL A 641 12.26 19.80 -10.43
CA VAL A 641 13.07 20.40 -9.35
C VAL A 641 13.19 21.92 -9.54
N LYS A 642 13.39 22.38 -10.77
CA LYS A 642 13.42 23.82 -11.08
C LYS A 642 12.09 24.51 -10.78
N GLN A 643 10.97 23.89 -11.15
CA GLN A 643 9.62 24.40 -10.87
C GLN A 643 9.34 24.44 -9.35
N LEU A 644 9.74 23.37 -8.64
CA LEU A 644 9.60 23.32 -7.18
C LEU A 644 10.42 24.39 -6.48
N ALA A 645 11.67 24.61 -6.92
CA ALA A 645 12.53 25.66 -6.37
C ALA A 645 11.96 27.06 -6.60
N ASP A 646 11.39 27.30 -7.79
CA ASP A 646 10.72 28.56 -8.10
C ASP A 646 9.45 28.76 -7.24
N TRP A 647 8.59 27.75 -7.15
CA TRP A 647 7.39 27.84 -6.32
C TRP A 647 7.70 27.97 -4.82
N TYR A 648 8.73 27.27 -4.36
CA TYR A 648 9.16 27.39 -2.97
C TYR A 648 9.64 28.81 -2.65
N ALA A 649 10.35 29.44 -3.56
CA ALA A 649 10.85 30.80 -3.36
C ALA A 649 9.81 31.90 -3.62
N ASN A 650 8.88 31.71 -4.59
CA ASN A 650 8.13 32.81 -5.17
C ASN A 650 6.61 32.64 -5.16
N ASP A 651 6.06 31.42 -5.01
CA ASP A 651 4.61 31.24 -5.09
C ASP A 651 3.90 31.98 -3.93
N PRO A 652 2.86 32.75 -4.22
CA PRO A 652 2.14 33.49 -3.18
C PRO A 652 1.34 32.60 -2.23
N SER A 653 0.98 31.40 -2.64
CA SER A 653 0.24 30.44 -1.80
C SER A 653 1.17 29.78 -0.79
N SER A 654 0.85 29.86 0.49
CA SER A 654 1.57 29.20 1.58
C SER A 654 1.52 27.67 1.47
N GLY A 655 0.39 27.12 1.03
CA GLY A 655 0.25 25.68 0.81
C GLY A 655 1.17 25.16 -0.29
N VAL A 656 1.26 25.86 -1.42
CA VAL A 656 2.18 25.51 -2.52
C VAL A 656 3.63 25.70 -2.09
N HIS A 657 3.94 26.80 -1.39
CA HIS A 657 5.27 27.03 -0.78
C HIS A 657 5.66 25.84 0.11
N GLY A 658 4.91 25.53 1.15
CA GLY A 658 5.23 24.44 2.08
C GLY A 658 5.34 23.06 1.41
N ALA A 659 4.41 22.75 0.49
CA ALA A 659 4.43 21.47 -0.24
C ALA A 659 5.64 21.37 -1.19
N SER A 660 6.04 22.47 -1.83
CA SER A 660 7.24 22.51 -2.70
C SER A 660 8.52 22.29 -1.90
N GLY A 661 8.66 22.95 -0.75
CA GLY A 661 9.81 22.77 0.13
C GLY A 661 9.90 21.35 0.71
N TRP A 662 8.77 20.79 1.13
CA TRP A 662 8.69 19.41 1.56
C TRP A 662 9.07 18.43 0.43
N LEU A 663 8.53 18.62 -0.78
CA LEU A 663 8.81 17.72 -1.90
C LEU A 663 10.28 17.82 -2.34
N LEU A 664 10.90 19.01 -2.34
CA LEU A 664 12.34 19.18 -2.61
C LEU A 664 13.18 18.32 -1.64
N ARG A 665 12.91 18.40 -0.34
CA ARG A 665 13.61 17.59 0.67
C ARG A 665 13.38 16.10 0.46
N HIS A 666 12.15 15.70 0.16
CA HIS A 666 11.77 14.32 -0.14
C HIS A 666 12.48 13.78 -1.39
N LEU A 667 12.71 14.61 -2.39
CA LEU A 667 13.47 14.27 -3.60
C LEU A 667 14.99 14.25 -3.38
N GLY A 668 15.47 14.61 -2.21
CA GLY A 668 16.91 14.68 -1.88
C GLY A 668 17.58 16.00 -2.28
N GLU A 669 16.81 17.01 -2.65
CA GLU A 669 17.28 18.35 -3.05
C GLU A 669 17.31 19.32 -1.83
N LYS A 670 17.77 18.81 -0.68
CA LYS A 670 17.80 19.54 0.59
C LYS A 670 18.56 20.86 0.50
N GLU A 671 19.70 20.89 -0.21
CA GLU A 671 20.51 22.10 -0.36
C GLU A 671 19.77 23.24 -1.08
N ILE A 672 18.87 22.90 -2.00
CA ILE A 672 18.02 23.89 -2.69
C ILE A 672 17.00 24.43 -1.70
N ALA A 673 16.35 23.58 -0.94
CA ALA A 673 15.36 23.96 0.05
C ALA A 673 15.99 24.83 1.15
N ASP A 674 17.15 24.43 1.69
CA ASP A 674 17.86 25.18 2.74
C ASP A 674 18.28 26.58 2.28
N ARG A 675 18.66 26.75 1.02
CA ARG A 675 18.97 28.08 0.45
C ARG A 675 17.73 29.01 0.43
N VAL A 676 16.56 28.45 0.11
CA VAL A 676 15.31 29.23 0.14
C VAL A 676 14.95 29.58 1.58
N ASP A 677 15.05 28.63 2.51
CA ASP A 677 14.81 28.86 3.93
C ASP A 677 15.69 29.98 4.50
N GLN A 678 16.95 30.07 4.07
CA GLN A 678 17.92 31.06 4.49
C GLN A 678 17.84 32.37 3.69
N THR A 679 16.84 32.53 2.82
CA THR A 679 16.63 33.76 2.07
C THR A 679 15.47 34.54 2.68
N PRO A 680 15.71 35.72 3.28
CA PRO A 680 14.62 36.53 3.81
C PRO A 680 13.67 36.98 2.71
N VAL A 681 12.38 36.88 3.00
CA VAL A 681 11.32 37.32 2.09
C VAL A 681 10.43 38.27 2.87
N PRO A 682 10.39 39.59 2.50
CA PRO A 682 9.60 40.56 3.23
C PRO A 682 8.09 40.28 3.09
N TYR A 683 7.32 40.75 4.06
CA TYR A 683 5.88 40.67 4.01
C TYR A 683 5.31 41.42 2.79
N SER A 684 4.39 40.78 2.10
CA SER A 684 3.56 41.37 1.03
C SER A 684 2.10 40.99 1.22
N PRO A 685 1.14 41.93 1.08
CA PRO A 685 -0.29 41.60 1.15
C PRO A 685 -0.77 40.57 0.09
N GLU A 686 -0.01 40.42 -1.01
CA GLU A 686 -0.33 39.53 -2.11
C GLU A 686 0.19 38.12 -1.87
N ARG A 687 0.93 37.88 -0.76
CA ARG A 687 1.55 36.63 -0.41
C ARG A 687 1.02 36.12 0.93
N GLU A 688 0.68 34.85 1.00
CA GLU A 688 0.18 34.21 2.23
C GLU A 688 1.31 33.83 3.21
N TRP A 689 2.58 34.16 2.91
CA TRP A 689 3.74 33.83 3.75
C TRP A 689 4.87 34.83 3.58
N PHE A 690 5.75 34.87 4.55
CA PHE A 690 7.00 35.65 4.50
C PHE A 690 8.07 34.98 5.37
N ASN A 691 9.35 35.31 5.17
CA ASN A 691 10.47 34.72 5.90
C ASN A 691 11.36 35.83 6.51
N LEU A 692 11.55 35.74 7.83
CA LEU A 692 12.34 36.69 8.59
C LEU A 692 13.71 36.08 8.93
N ALA A 693 14.79 36.82 8.68
CA ALA A 693 16.11 36.53 9.26
C ALA A 693 16.28 37.37 10.54
N ILE A 694 16.48 36.73 11.66
CA ILE A 694 16.69 37.39 12.96
C ILE A 694 18.03 36.94 13.52
N THR A 695 18.93 37.93 13.70
CA THR A 695 20.23 37.70 14.33
C THR A 695 20.10 37.89 15.82
N VAL A 696 20.39 36.88 16.57
CA VAL A 696 20.33 36.88 18.03
C VAL A 696 21.72 36.77 18.63
N GLN A 697 21.90 37.37 19.80
CA GLN A 697 23.04 37.11 20.66
C GLN A 697 22.64 35.99 21.62
N PRO A 698 23.30 34.83 21.59
CA PRO A 698 22.99 33.72 22.51
C PRO A 698 23.16 34.20 23.97
N THR A 699 22.26 33.71 24.82
CA THR A 699 22.33 33.98 26.25
C THR A 699 23.55 33.23 26.83
N PRO A 700 24.50 33.89 27.49
CA PRO A 700 25.66 33.19 28.06
C PRO A 700 25.22 32.19 29.14
N PRO A 701 25.92 31.06 29.28
CA PRO A 701 25.65 30.14 30.36
C PRO A 701 25.80 30.78 31.72
N PRO A 702 25.00 30.42 32.73
CA PRO A 702 25.14 30.96 34.07
C PRO A 702 26.53 30.67 34.60
N LYS A 703 27.23 31.72 35.10
CA LYS A 703 28.54 31.55 35.73
C LYS A 703 28.42 30.52 36.87
N PRO A 704 29.34 29.57 36.99
CA PRO A 704 29.34 28.63 38.09
C PRO A 704 29.40 29.45 39.41
N LYS A 705 28.54 29.12 40.36
CA LYS A 705 28.59 29.72 41.68
C LYS A 705 29.95 29.38 42.31
N SER A 706 30.88 30.37 42.32
CA SER A 706 32.15 30.23 43.02
C SER A 706 31.88 30.12 44.51
N GLU A 707 32.38 29.10 45.17
CA GLU A 707 32.22 28.88 46.62
C GLU A 707 33.08 29.82 47.48
N SER A 708 33.88 30.75 46.88
CA SER A 708 34.72 31.66 47.64
C SER A 708 34.73 33.10 47.05
N LYS A 709 34.58 34.08 47.95
CA LYS A 709 34.68 35.52 47.62
C LYS A 709 36.06 35.94 47.09
N GLU A 710 37.09 35.17 47.29
CA GLU A 710 38.49 35.51 46.90
C GLU A 710 38.77 35.28 45.40
N GLU A 711 37.97 34.49 44.70
CA GLU A 711 38.14 34.28 43.25
C GLU A 711 37.48 35.37 42.41
N VAL A 712 36.52 36.09 42.97
CA VAL A 712 35.78 37.17 42.25
C VAL A 712 36.63 38.43 42.12
N GLU A 713 37.46 38.80 43.16
CA GLU A 713 38.32 39.98 43.08
C GLU A 713 39.54 39.79 42.16
N ASN A 714 39.98 38.56 41.92
CA ASN A 714 41.08 38.27 40.99
C ASN A 714 40.64 38.16 39.51
N ALA A 715 39.34 37.95 39.23
CA ALA A 715 38.77 37.91 37.88
C ALA A 715 38.51 39.31 37.33
N GLU A 716 38.11 40.29 38.20
CA GLU A 716 37.90 41.65 37.77
C GLU A 716 39.20 42.42 37.44
N SER A 717 40.39 41.94 37.84
CA SER A 717 41.66 42.57 37.55
C SER A 717 42.33 42.06 36.25
N LYS A 718 41.85 41.01 35.64
CA LYS A 718 42.23 40.58 34.29
C LYS A 718 41.04 40.92 33.42
N GLY A 719 41.17 41.92 32.59
CA GLY A 719 40.20 42.23 31.55
C GLY A 719 40.05 41.04 30.61
N GLU A 720 39.29 40.00 31.06
CA GLU A 720 38.84 38.93 30.19
C GLU A 720 37.79 39.56 29.29
N GLU A 721 38.11 39.74 28.01
CA GLU A 721 37.17 39.87 26.95
C GLU A 721 36.11 38.77 27.20
N SER A 722 34.91 39.17 27.45
CA SER A 722 33.78 38.28 27.59
C SER A 722 33.74 37.43 26.30
N ASP A 723 34.07 36.14 26.39
CA ASP A 723 33.84 35.14 25.34
C ASP A 723 32.32 35.05 25.11
N SER A 724 31.73 36.11 24.54
CA SER A 724 30.35 36.07 24.06
C SER A 724 30.35 35.18 22.82
N GLU A 725 29.54 34.13 22.86
CA GLU A 725 29.32 33.33 21.67
C GLU A 725 29.00 34.24 20.45
N PRO A 726 29.43 33.86 19.26
CA PRO A 726 29.16 34.66 18.08
C PRO A 726 27.65 34.79 17.86
N PRO A 727 27.17 35.89 17.29
CA PRO A 727 25.77 36.05 16.98
C PRO A 727 25.31 34.96 15.99
N MET A 728 24.11 34.42 16.22
CA MET A 728 23.49 33.41 15.41
C MET A 728 22.33 34.00 14.61
N THR A 729 22.13 33.58 13.38
CA THR A 729 20.99 33.99 12.57
C THR A 729 20.04 32.86 12.35
N PHE A 730 18.79 33.01 12.79
CA PHE A 730 17.71 32.10 12.57
C PHE A 730 16.73 32.61 11.52
N TYR A 731 16.07 31.69 10.84
CA TYR A 731 15.11 31.97 9.77
C TYR A 731 13.73 31.45 10.15
N TYR A 732 12.74 32.35 10.09
CA TYR A 732 11.38 32.10 10.56
C TYR A 732 10.38 32.31 9.43
N THR A 733 9.80 31.24 8.90
CA THR A 733 8.73 31.33 7.90
C THR A 733 7.38 31.47 8.61
N PHE A 734 6.71 32.58 8.37
CA PHE A 734 5.40 32.89 8.93
C PHE A 734 4.32 32.78 7.87
N ILE A 735 3.21 32.11 8.21
CA ILE A 735 2.03 31.98 7.39
C ILE A 735 0.96 32.97 7.84
N VAL A 736 0.44 33.75 6.90
CA VAL A 736 -0.49 34.83 7.16
C VAL A 736 -1.94 34.37 7.05
N PHE A 737 -2.73 34.70 8.06
CA PHE A 737 -4.16 34.48 8.11
C PHE A 737 -4.90 35.83 8.09
N PRO A 738 -5.89 36.00 7.18
CA PRO A 738 -6.62 37.27 7.07
C PRO A 738 -7.56 37.48 8.26
N ALA A 739 -7.92 38.71 8.52
CA ALA A 739 -9.07 39.03 9.36
C ALA A 739 -10.35 38.43 8.75
N GLY A 740 -11.23 37.93 9.60
CA GLY A 740 -12.46 37.26 9.14
C GLY A 740 -13.20 36.56 10.25
N SER A 741 -14.33 35.94 9.89
CA SER A 741 -15.08 35.04 10.77
C SER A 741 -14.80 33.61 10.39
N TYR A 742 -14.53 32.79 11.38
CA TYR A 742 -14.13 31.39 11.26
C TYR A 742 -15.00 30.53 12.16
N GLU A 743 -15.25 29.31 11.72
CA GLU A 743 -15.93 28.29 12.53
C GLU A 743 -14.89 27.40 13.20
N ILE A 744 -14.93 27.31 14.54
CA ILE A 744 -14.12 26.41 15.36
C ILE A 744 -14.98 25.48 16.19
N GLY A 745 -14.40 24.52 16.89
CA GLY A 745 -15.10 23.46 17.62
C GLY A 745 -15.50 22.29 16.72
N SER A 746 -15.83 21.18 17.34
CA SER A 746 -16.21 19.92 16.66
C SER A 746 -17.68 19.89 16.32
N VAL A 747 -18.03 19.28 15.19
CA VAL A 747 -19.44 18.94 14.88
C VAL A 747 -19.96 17.89 15.88
N ALA A 748 -21.28 17.88 16.11
CA ALA A 748 -21.89 17.13 17.22
C ALA A 748 -21.67 15.60 17.15
N ASP A 749 -21.55 15.06 15.94
CA ASP A 749 -21.38 13.63 15.67
C ASP A 749 -19.92 13.24 15.39
N GLN A 750 -18.96 14.15 15.63
CA GLN A 750 -17.53 13.84 15.46
C GLN A 750 -17.10 12.79 16.51
N PRO A 751 -16.45 11.69 16.10
CA PRO A 751 -15.85 10.74 17.02
C PRO A 751 -14.88 11.40 18.01
N ASP A 752 -14.82 10.91 19.23
CA ASP A 752 -13.94 11.36 20.32
C ASP A 752 -14.11 12.84 20.74
N ARG A 753 -15.21 13.49 20.32
CA ARG A 753 -15.54 14.86 20.67
C ARG A 753 -15.65 15.05 22.18
N GLN A 754 -14.96 16.05 22.73
CA GLN A 754 -15.03 16.45 24.12
C GLN A 754 -16.12 17.49 24.35
N LYS A 755 -16.52 17.71 25.62
CA LYS A 755 -17.62 18.63 25.97
C LYS A 755 -17.27 20.08 25.73
N ASP A 756 -16.00 20.45 25.83
CA ASP A 756 -15.47 21.80 25.66
C ASP A 756 -15.10 22.16 24.22
N GLU A 757 -15.44 21.28 23.26
CA GLU A 757 -15.26 21.50 21.83
C GLU A 757 -16.55 22.01 21.15
N MET A 758 -17.30 22.90 21.82
CA MET A 758 -18.56 23.44 21.26
C MET A 758 -18.29 24.23 19.98
N ARG A 759 -19.05 23.89 18.91
CA ARG A 759 -18.90 24.59 17.64
C ARG A 759 -19.51 25.96 17.74
N HIS A 760 -18.71 26.97 17.37
CA HIS A 760 -19.12 28.37 17.37
C HIS A 760 -18.31 29.22 16.40
N SER A 761 -18.80 30.40 16.08
CA SER A 761 -18.11 31.34 15.20
C SER A 761 -17.14 32.23 15.99
N VAL A 762 -15.93 32.41 15.46
CA VAL A 762 -14.91 33.32 16.00
C VAL A 762 -14.59 34.37 14.95
N THR A 763 -14.68 35.63 15.32
CA THR A 763 -14.26 36.76 14.47
C THR A 763 -12.89 37.27 14.93
N LEU A 764 -11.91 37.17 14.05
CA LEU A 764 -10.60 37.73 14.21
C LEU A 764 -10.58 39.08 13.44
N THR A 765 -10.53 40.21 14.17
CA THR A 765 -10.65 41.55 13.55
C THR A 765 -9.37 42.00 12.84
N ARG A 766 -8.28 41.28 13.01
CA ARG A 766 -6.93 41.58 12.48
C ARG A 766 -6.35 40.41 11.75
N PRO A 767 -5.56 40.60 10.70
CA PRO A 767 -4.72 39.51 10.19
C PRO A 767 -3.63 39.20 11.23
N PHE A 768 -3.26 37.92 11.30
CA PHE A 768 -2.15 37.45 12.11
C PHE A 768 -1.28 36.52 11.29
N ALA A 769 -0.08 36.24 11.76
CA ALA A 769 0.76 35.22 11.15
C ALA A 769 1.20 34.20 12.20
N LEU A 770 1.33 32.94 11.79
CA LEU A 770 1.80 31.87 12.64
C LEU A 770 3.04 31.21 12.01
N LEU A 771 4.02 30.91 12.85
CA LEU A 771 5.23 30.21 12.44
C LEU A 771 4.84 28.84 11.86
N ASP A 772 5.45 28.46 10.74
CA ASP A 772 5.11 27.25 10.01
C ASP A 772 5.47 25.95 10.73
N ARG A 773 6.33 26.00 11.75
CA ARG A 773 6.81 24.88 12.58
C ARG A 773 6.89 25.28 14.05
N GLU A 774 7.15 24.31 14.92
CA GLU A 774 7.53 24.55 16.31
C GLU A 774 8.93 25.18 16.40
N ILE A 775 9.24 25.81 17.54
CA ILE A 775 10.58 26.30 17.87
C ILE A 775 11.50 25.09 18.07
N THR A 776 12.75 25.18 17.58
CA THR A 776 13.73 24.09 17.66
C THR A 776 14.58 24.15 18.94
N PHE A 777 15.33 23.08 19.24
CA PHE A 777 16.28 23.08 20.35
C PHE A 777 17.41 24.07 20.15
N GLU A 778 17.95 24.23 18.96
CA GLU A 778 19.03 25.23 18.74
C GLU A 778 18.57 26.65 19.02
N GLU A 779 17.29 26.97 18.69
CA GLU A 779 16.67 28.25 18.98
C GLU A 779 16.42 28.46 20.50
N LEU A 780 15.96 27.37 21.19
CA LEU A 780 15.79 27.40 22.64
C LEU A 780 17.13 27.51 23.39
N ILE A 781 18.18 26.83 22.90
CA ILE A 781 19.52 26.89 23.50
C ILE A 781 20.10 28.28 23.37
N ALA A 782 19.93 28.96 22.21
CA ALA A 782 20.35 30.32 22.02
C ALA A 782 19.61 31.30 22.97
N PHE A 783 18.34 31.03 23.27
CA PHE A 783 17.56 31.78 24.27
C PHE A 783 18.02 31.45 25.69
N SER A 784 18.20 30.17 26.02
CA SER A 784 18.61 29.77 27.36
C SER A 784 19.42 28.45 27.32
N PRO A 785 20.71 28.46 27.72
CA PRO A 785 21.60 27.29 27.65
C PRO A 785 21.10 26.06 28.39
N GLN A 786 20.18 26.20 29.35
CA GLN A 786 19.59 25.07 30.09
C GLN A 786 18.93 24.00 29.16
N TYR A 787 18.46 24.41 27.98
CA TYR A 787 17.80 23.48 27.04
C TYR A 787 18.78 22.50 26.42
N ALA A 788 20.09 22.76 26.41
CA ALA A 788 21.13 21.82 26.00
C ALA A 788 21.17 20.55 26.85
N GLU A 789 20.83 20.66 28.14
CA GLU A 789 20.74 19.49 29.02
C GLU A 789 19.52 18.64 28.71
N PHE A 790 18.36 19.23 28.44
CA PHE A 790 17.17 18.51 28.01
C PHE A 790 17.43 17.82 26.67
N MET A 791 17.98 18.51 25.67
CA MET A 791 18.33 17.95 24.38
C MET A 791 19.20 16.71 24.52
N LYS A 792 20.27 16.82 25.34
CA LYS A 792 21.21 15.71 25.61
C LYS A 792 20.54 14.56 26.38
N GLN A 793 19.72 14.87 27.38
CA GLN A 793 19.06 13.86 28.23
C GLN A 793 18.13 12.95 27.40
N TYR A 794 17.49 13.47 26.37
CA TYR A 794 16.54 12.76 25.54
C TYR A 794 17.09 12.36 24.16
N ASP A 795 18.40 12.54 23.94
CA ASP A 795 19.11 12.23 22.68
C ASP A 795 18.49 12.92 21.46
N ALA A 796 17.96 14.13 21.67
CA ALA A 796 17.36 14.95 20.63
C ALA A 796 18.42 15.70 19.83
N GLN A 797 18.07 16.11 18.60
CA GLN A 797 18.96 16.85 17.72
C GLN A 797 18.69 18.36 17.84
N PRO A 798 19.64 19.23 17.49
CA PRO A 798 19.43 20.68 17.49
C PRO A 798 18.24 21.15 16.64
N THR A 799 17.99 20.45 15.54
CA THR A 799 16.88 20.74 14.61
C THR A 799 15.54 20.17 15.03
N ASP A 800 15.50 19.31 16.05
CA ASP A 800 14.26 18.76 16.55
C ASP A 800 13.42 19.83 17.23
N ALA A 801 12.10 19.63 17.27
CA ALA A 801 11.21 20.53 17.99
C ALA A 801 11.60 20.59 19.47
N GLY A 802 11.80 21.78 19.97
CA GLY A 802 12.28 22.04 21.32
C GLY A 802 11.17 21.88 22.37
N PHE A 803 11.37 20.97 23.30
CA PHE A 803 10.43 20.71 24.39
C PHE A 803 10.95 21.17 25.75
N ALA A 804 10.17 20.91 26.78
CA ALA A 804 10.39 21.31 28.16
C ALA A 804 10.36 22.84 28.38
N ALA A 805 9.88 23.61 27.41
CA ALA A 805 9.54 25.00 27.58
C ALA A 805 8.17 25.09 28.28
N ASP A 806 8.12 25.70 29.45
CA ASP A 806 6.85 26.03 30.07
C ASP A 806 6.22 27.27 29.41
N TRP A 807 4.99 27.59 29.81
CA TRP A 807 4.29 28.73 29.24
C TRP A 807 5.04 30.05 29.44
N TYR A 808 5.70 30.24 30.58
CA TYR A 808 6.45 31.45 30.90
C TYR A 808 7.72 31.56 30.06
N ASP A 809 8.43 30.45 29.82
CA ASP A 809 9.58 30.45 28.91
C ASP A 809 9.15 30.81 27.50
N SER A 810 7.99 30.28 27.04
CA SER A 810 7.48 30.55 25.70
C SER A 810 7.15 32.05 25.52
N VAL A 811 6.60 32.69 26.55
CA VAL A 811 6.37 34.14 26.57
C VAL A 811 7.68 34.93 26.63
N ALA A 812 8.62 34.49 27.46
CA ALA A 812 9.93 35.14 27.58
C ALA A 812 10.74 35.01 26.27
N TYR A 813 10.68 33.84 25.62
CA TYR A 813 11.28 33.65 24.30
C TYR A 813 10.73 34.62 23.27
N SER A 814 9.39 34.77 23.24
CA SER A 814 8.72 35.71 22.33
C SER A 814 9.25 37.16 22.52
N ARG A 815 9.44 37.60 23.75
CA ARG A 815 10.04 38.91 24.07
C ARG A 815 11.52 38.98 23.70
N TRP A 816 12.28 37.93 24.01
CA TRP A 816 13.71 37.88 23.68
C TRP A 816 13.94 38.03 22.18
N LEU A 817 13.16 37.32 21.38
CA LEU A 817 13.23 37.37 19.92
C LEU A 817 12.81 38.77 19.40
N GLY A 818 11.77 39.37 19.99
CA GLY A 818 11.36 40.75 19.67
C GLY A 818 12.44 41.79 19.97
N LYS A 819 13.19 41.63 21.08
CA LYS A 819 14.34 42.48 21.41
C LYS A 819 15.50 42.28 20.42
N ALA A 820 15.81 41.01 20.04
CA ALA A 820 16.82 40.73 19.04
C ALA A 820 16.50 41.37 17.68
N MET A 821 15.22 41.44 17.34
CA MET A 821 14.73 42.13 16.14
C MET A 821 14.77 43.66 16.26
N GLY A 822 15.10 44.26 17.43
CA GLY A 822 15.12 45.67 17.67
C GLY A 822 13.76 46.31 17.93
N LEU A 823 12.73 45.52 18.24
CA LEU A 823 11.41 46.06 18.56
C LEU A 823 11.45 46.86 19.89
N PRO A 824 10.93 48.08 19.92
CA PRO A 824 10.84 48.83 21.15
C PRO A 824 9.85 48.17 22.13
N GLU A 825 9.97 48.43 23.42
CA GLU A 825 9.11 47.86 24.44
C GLU A 825 7.60 48.13 24.20
N SER A 826 7.27 49.29 23.63
CA SER A 826 5.90 49.65 23.25
C SER A 826 5.25 48.72 22.22
N ASP A 827 6.07 48.05 21.43
CA ASP A 827 5.64 47.14 20.35
C ASP A 827 5.67 45.69 20.76
N GLN A 828 6.25 45.34 21.91
CA GLN A 828 6.23 43.98 22.43
C GLN A 828 4.81 43.53 22.80
N CYS A 829 4.37 42.34 22.38
CA CYS A 829 3.05 41.81 22.72
C CYS A 829 2.90 41.48 24.21
N TYR A 830 3.99 41.17 24.87
CA TYR A 830 4.05 40.96 26.32
C TYR A 830 4.91 42.08 26.93
N ALA A 831 4.38 42.81 27.91
CA ALA A 831 5.12 43.85 28.59
C ALA A 831 6.30 43.29 29.42
N ASP A 832 7.30 44.15 29.70
CA ASP A 832 8.38 43.76 30.61
C ASP A 832 7.82 43.50 32.02
N PRO A 833 8.07 42.27 32.58
CA PRO A 833 7.52 41.93 33.89
C PRO A 833 7.90 42.91 35.00
N GLU A 834 9.03 43.58 34.91
CA GLU A 834 9.44 44.57 35.91
C GLU A 834 8.73 45.90 35.80
N THR A 835 8.08 46.20 34.65
CA THR A 835 7.30 47.39 34.44
C THR A 835 5.83 47.25 34.85
N LEU A 836 5.38 46.00 35.10
CA LEU A 836 4.01 45.71 35.45
C LEU A 836 3.73 46.00 36.94
N ASP A 837 2.56 46.58 37.20
CA ASP A 837 2.09 46.81 38.55
C ASP A 837 2.00 45.48 39.35
N LYS A 838 2.73 45.37 40.46
CA LYS A 838 2.88 44.15 41.26
C LYS A 838 1.63 43.78 42.05
N GLU A 839 0.72 44.73 42.32
CA GLU A 839 -0.55 44.45 42.97
C GLU A 839 -1.56 43.86 41.96
N GLN A 840 -1.58 44.37 40.77
CA GLN A 840 -2.46 43.93 39.68
C GLN A 840 -1.96 42.66 39.04
N TYR A 841 -0.64 42.52 38.82
CA TYR A 841 0.01 41.41 38.11
C TYR A 841 0.97 40.63 39.04
N ALA A 842 0.39 39.99 40.07
CA ALA A 842 1.15 39.18 41.03
C ALA A 842 2.03 38.12 40.34
N ARG A 843 3.25 37.90 40.87
CA ARG A 843 4.15 36.86 40.40
C ARG A 843 3.55 35.47 40.62
N ASP A 844 3.90 34.53 39.74
CA ASP A 844 3.52 33.15 39.94
C ASP A 844 4.29 32.55 41.13
N PRO A 845 3.65 31.86 42.06
CA PRO A 845 4.33 31.28 43.24
C PRO A 845 5.43 30.28 42.87
N GLN A 846 5.32 29.59 41.73
CA GLN A 846 6.29 28.60 41.28
C GLN A 846 7.36 29.20 40.38
N VAL A 847 7.04 30.30 39.69
CA VAL A 847 7.91 30.99 38.73
C VAL A 847 8.02 32.46 39.14
N THR A 848 8.79 32.70 40.17
CA THR A 848 8.82 34.01 40.90
C THR A 848 9.29 35.22 40.05
N TRP A 849 9.90 34.98 38.92
CA TRP A 849 10.33 36.06 38.01
C TRP A 849 9.21 36.53 37.04
N ALA A 850 8.16 35.74 36.86
CA ALA A 850 7.10 35.97 35.86
C ALA A 850 5.75 36.37 36.51
N PRO A 851 4.99 37.27 35.91
CA PRO A 851 3.63 37.55 36.35
C PRO A 851 2.69 36.40 35.99
N ARG A 852 1.87 35.96 36.94
CA ARG A 852 0.92 34.86 36.73
C ARG A 852 -0.06 35.17 35.60
N ASN A 853 -0.59 36.38 35.57
CA ASN A 853 -1.44 36.90 34.50
C ASN A 853 -0.65 37.88 33.63
N TRP A 854 0.24 37.33 32.77
CA TRP A 854 0.99 38.18 31.85
C TRP A 854 0.07 38.72 30.77
N PRO A 855 -0.17 40.06 30.66
CA PRO A 855 -1.13 40.63 29.73
C PRO A 855 -0.63 40.50 28.28
N LEU A 856 -1.52 40.20 27.36
CA LEU A 856 -1.29 40.14 25.93
C LEU A 856 -1.79 41.40 25.23
N GLY A 857 -0.93 42.08 24.48
CA GLY A 857 -1.26 43.16 23.57
C GLY A 857 -1.42 42.71 22.14
N LEU A 858 -2.65 42.36 21.73
CA LEU A 858 -2.94 41.95 20.35
C LEU A 858 -2.78 43.05 19.31
N ASP A 859 -2.75 44.34 19.73
CA ASP A 859 -2.51 45.51 18.89
C ASP A 859 -1.03 45.77 18.63
N LYS A 860 -0.14 44.98 19.25
CA LYS A 860 1.32 45.18 19.17
C LYS A 860 1.90 44.41 17.96
N ARG A 861 3.14 44.74 17.60
CA ARG A 861 3.83 44.16 16.44
C ARG A 861 4.76 43.00 16.79
N GLY A 862 4.99 42.74 18.08
CA GLY A 862 5.94 41.75 18.55
C GLY A 862 5.45 40.29 18.39
N PHE A 863 6.37 39.40 18.73
CA PHE A 863 6.06 37.99 18.80
C PHE A 863 5.23 37.64 20.04
N ARG A 864 4.45 36.57 19.92
CA ARG A 864 3.59 36.06 20.99
C ARG A 864 3.24 34.59 20.78
N LEU A 865 2.62 34.00 21.77
CA LEU A 865 1.90 32.76 21.58
C LEU A 865 0.60 33.03 20.79
N PRO A 866 0.14 32.07 19.97
CA PRO A 866 -1.20 32.17 19.41
C PRO A 866 -2.24 32.12 20.52
N THR A 867 -3.41 32.73 20.27
CA THR A 867 -4.59 32.40 21.10
C THR A 867 -5.10 31.01 20.78
N ASP A 868 -5.87 30.44 21.71
CA ASP A 868 -6.51 29.13 21.54
C ASP A 868 -7.36 29.09 20.25
N SER A 869 -8.12 30.14 19.98
CA SER A 869 -8.94 30.28 18.78
C SER A 869 -8.10 30.42 17.50
N GLU A 870 -7.03 31.22 17.53
CA GLU A 870 -6.12 31.38 16.38
C GLU A 870 -5.46 30.05 16.01
N TRP A 871 -5.00 29.32 17.03
CA TRP A 871 -4.39 28.01 16.81
C TRP A 871 -5.37 27.05 16.13
N GLU A 872 -6.62 26.96 16.61
CA GLU A 872 -7.61 26.06 16.03
C GLU A 872 -8.03 26.50 14.60
N VAL A 873 -8.19 27.80 14.35
CA VAL A 873 -8.43 28.33 13.00
C VAL A 873 -7.36 27.86 12.02
N VAL A 874 -6.09 27.91 12.45
CA VAL A 874 -4.95 27.46 11.64
C VAL A 874 -4.97 25.94 11.44
N ALA A 875 -5.13 25.18 12.51
CA ALA A 875 -5.12 23.72 12.45
C ALA A 875 -6.25 23.19 11.55
N ARG A 876 -7.40 23.83 11.56
CA ARG A 876 -8.52 23.48 10.68
C ARG A 876 -8.26 23.88 9.22
N SER A 877 -7.47 24.87 8.94
CA SER A 877 -7.27 25.39 7.57
C SER A 877 -8.59 25.64 6.81
N GLY A 878 -9.69 25.94 7.53
CA GLY A 878 -11.03 26.13 7.00
C GLY A 878 -11.91 24.88 6.98
N SER A 879 -11.41 23.73 7.45
CA SER A 879 -12.16 22.46 7.47
C SER A 879 -13.04 22.34 8.72
N ARG A 880 -14.13 21.56 8.58
CA ARG A 880 -14.97 21.10 9.70
C ARG A 880 -14.55 19.71 10.23
N THR A 881 -13.54 19.12 9.65
CA THR A 881 -13.11 17.74 9.88
C THR A 881 -12.31 17.61 11.19
N ALA A 882 -12.00 16.38 11.61
CA ALA A 882 -11.26 16.11 12.84
C ALA A 882 -9.83 16.71 12.78
N TYR A 883 -9.21 16.64 11.63
CA TYR A 883 -7.90 17.21 11.32
C TYR A 883 -8.01 18.17 10.15
N GLY A 884 -7.03 19.03 9.93
CA GLY A 884 -7.00 19.98 8.81
C GLY A 884 -6.99 19.32 7.42
N PHE A 885 -6.58 18.07 7.34
CA PHE A 885 -6.53 17.28 6.11
C PHE A 885 -7.76 16.39 5.88
N GLY A 886 -8.65 16.22 6.84
CA GLY A 886 -9.81 15.31 6.77
C GLY A 886 -10.14 14.68 8.12
N SER A 887 -10.92 13.60 8.10
CA SER A 887 -11.30 12.88 9.30
C SER A 887 -10.78 11.44 9.34
N GLU A 888 -10.11 10.95 8.31
CA GLU A 888 -9.58 9.58 8.28
C GLU A 888 -8.32 9.45 9.11
N VAL A 889 -8.45 8.83 10.29
CA VAL A 889 -7.36 8.64 11.26
C VAL A 889 -6.16 7.90 10.65
N ALA A 890 -6.40 6.94 9.75
CA ALA A 890 -5.34 6.17 9.09
C ALA A 890 -4.37 7.01 8.25
N LEU A 891 -4.70 8.28 7.99
CA LEU A 891 -3.83 9.22 7.28
C LEU A 891 -3.06 10.16 8.21
N LEU A 892 -3.28 10.10 9.51
CA LEU A 892 -2.59 10.97 10.46
C LEU A 892 -1.07 10.77 10.43
N ASP A 893 -0.61 9.54 10.20
CA ASP A 893 0.82 9.21 10.06
C ASP A 893 1.54 9.94 8.92
N ARG A 894 0.78 10.57 8.03
CA ARG A 894 1.29 11.36 6.91
C ARG A 894 1.53 12.83 7.27
N PHE A 895 0.86 13.32 8.30
CA PHE A 895 0.81 14.75 8.65
C PHE A 895 1.28 15.06 10.06
N GLY A 896 1.42 14.08 10.93
CA GLY A 896 1.77 14.29 12.33
C GLY A 896 2.44 13.10 12.98
N TRP A 897 3.30 13.38 13.95
CA TRP A 897 3.99 12.41 14.77
C TRP A 897 3.20 12.15 16.06
N PHE A 898 2.71 10.93 16.25
CA PHE A 898 1.91 10.53 17.40
C PHE A 898 2.33 9.15 17.91
N SER A 899 1.67 8.60 18.92
CA SER A 899 2.12 7.38 19.63
C SER A 899 2.40 6.17 18.73
N GLU A 900 1.71 6.06 17.57
CA GLU A 900 1.86 4.89 16.70
C GLU A 900 3.04 5.00 15.72
N ASN A 901 3.45 6.21 15.31
CA ASN A 901 4.47 6.40 14.27
C ASN A 901 5.74 7.13 14.74
N SER A 902 5.72 7.80 15.90
CA SER A 902 6.82 8.65 16.40
C SER A 902 8.08 7.89 16.80
N GLY A 903 8.05 6.56 16.98
CA GLY A 903 9.16 5.84 17.56
C GLY A 903 9.46 6.19 19.02
N LYS A 904 8.55 6.89 19.70
CA LYS A 904 8.64 7.38 21.10
C LYS A 904 9.67 8.51 21.32
N HIS A 905 9.85 9.34 20.33
CA HIS A 905 10.69 10.54 20.44
C HIS A 905 10.10 11.69 19.62
N VAL A 906 10.55 12.88 19.90
CA VAL A 906 10.28 14.10 19.14
C VAL A 906 11.02 14.05 17.79
N HIS A 907 10.51 14.76 16.79
CA HIS A 907 11.08 14.83 15.45
C HIS A 907 11.39 16.28 15.04
N SER A 908 12.28 16.42 14.07
CA SER A 908 12.54 17.69 13.44
C SER A 908 11.31 18.15 12.65
N GLY A 909 11.02 19.45 12.69
CA GLY A 909 9.90 20.00 11.93
C GLY A 909 10.07 19.83 10.42
N ARG A 910 8.96 19.82 9.69
CA ARG A 910 8.91 19.72 8.22
C ARG A 910 9.34 18.37 7.63
N GLU A 911 9.43 17.31 8.42
CA GLU A 911 9.69 15.96 7.94
C GLU A 911 8.43 15.33 7.30
N LEU A 912 7.29 15.52 7.94
CA LEU A 912 6.00 15.09 7.39
C LEU A 912 5.40 16.17 6.48
N ARG A 913 4.24 15.87 5.91
CA ARG A 913 3.58 16.73 4.93
C ARG A 913 2.99 17.97 5.60
N PRO A 914 3.08 19.13 4.94
CA PRO A 914 2.43 20.33 5.46
C PRO A 914 0.92 20.24 5.34
N SER A 915 0.22 21.01 6.16
CA SER A 915 -1.21 21.29 6.00
C SER A 915 -1.49 22.03 4.69
N LEU A 916 -2.75 22.14 4.31
CA LEU A 916 -3.19 22.88 3.11
C LEU A 916 -2.76 24.36 3.11
N ARG A 917 -2.43 24.88 4.28
CA ARG A 917 -1.89 26.24 4.48
C ARG A 917 -0.38 26.29 4.64
N GLY A 918 0.33 25.18 4.45
CA GLY A 918 1.80 25.15 4.47
C GLY A 918 2.43 25.09 5.87
N LEU A 919 1.65 24.82 6.92
CA LEU A 919 2.17 24.60 8.26
C LEU A 919 2.41 23.11 8.51
N PHE A 920 3.42 22.81 9.32
CA PHE A 920 3.85 21.46 9.65
C PHE A 920 3.52 21.13 11.12
N ASP A 921 3.38 19.85 11.39
CA ASP A 921 3.32 19.24 12.73
C ASP A 921 2.18 19.78 13.64
N LEU A 922 1.06 20.27 13.02
CA LEU A 922 -0.11 20.74 13.75
C LEU A 922 -0.94 19.62 14.41
N HIS A 923 -0.65 18.36 14.11
CA HIS A 923 -1.42 17.19 14.54
C HIS A 923 -0.50 16.13 15.17
N GLY A 924 0.34 16.54 16.13
CA GLY A 924 1.29 15.68 16.83
C GLY A 924 2.60 16.38 17.11
N ASN A 925 3.70 15.67 17.16
CA ASN A 925 5.04 16.06 17.54
C ASN A 925 5.08 16.63 18.97
N LEU A 926 4.74 17.89 19.19
CA LEU A 926 4.62 18.48 20.53
C LEU A 926 3.26 19.14 20.76
N PHE A 927 2.75 19.07 21.97
CA PHE A 927 1.72 19.98 22.43
C PHE A 927 2.25 21.40 22.41
N GLU A 928 1.45 22.32 21.91
CA GLU A 928 1.81 23.70 21.74
C GLU A 928 1.08 24.61 22.71
N TRP A 929 1.81 25.35 23.52
CA TRP A 929 1.23 26.35 24.40
C TRP A 929 0.51 27.45 23.62
N THR A 930 -0.71 27.77 24.07
CA THR A 930 -1.44 28.97 23.64
C THR A 930 -1.44 30.02 24.75
N HIS A 931 -1.85 31.22 24.40
CA HIS A 931 -1.91 32.30 25.40
C HIS A 931 -2.97 32.06 26.48
N ASP A 932 -4.04 31.39 26.16
CA ASP A 932 -5.31 31.42 26.88
C ASP A 932 -5.29 30.71 28.21
N TRP A 933 -5.92 31.34 29.23
CA TRP A 933 -6.38 30.59 30.40
C TRP A 933 -7.57 29.70 30.02
N TYR A 934 -7.59 28.49 30.51
CA TYR A 934 -8.70 27.60 30.33
C TYR A 934 -9.90 28.07 31.16
N GLY A 935 -11.01 28.40 30.54
CA GLY A 935 -12.27 28.84 31.14
C GLY A 935 -13.41 27.85 31.04
N GLY A 936 -13.13 26.59 30.72
CA GLY A 936 -14.15 25.57 30.41
C GLY A 936 -14.52 25.57 28.92
N ASP A 937 -15.78 25.35 28.60
CA ASP A 937 -16.27 25.43 27.23
C ASP A 937 -16.37 26.91 26.75
N PHE A 938 -16.24 27.07 25.45
CA PHE A 938 -16.41 28.40 24.83
C PHE A 938 -17.87 28.88 24.81
N GLY A 939 -18.85 27.98 25.07
CA GLY A 939 -20.24 28.21 24.79
C GLY A 939 -20.57 28.19 23.29
N GLU A 940 -21.85 28.41 22.95
CA GLU A 940 -22.33 28.45 21.54
C GLU A 940 -22.33 29.88 20.97
N SER A 941 -21.98 30.88 21.75
CA SER A 941 -22.05 32.29 21.33
C SER A 941 -20.84 32.67 20.48
N ALA A 942 -21.10 33.45 19.41
CA ALA A 942 -20.03 34.04 18.60
C ALA A 942 -19.08 34.90 19.44
N GLN A 943 -17.80 34.80 19.18
CA GLN A 943 -16.74 35.51 19.93
C GLN A 943 -15.94 36.40 18.98
N THR A 944 -15.37 37.49 19.52
CA THR A 944 -14.54 38.40 18.77
C THR A 944 -13.23 38.64 19.50
N ASP A 945 -12.09 38.40 18.82
CA ASP A 945 -10.71 38.54 19.34
C ASP A 945 -10.57 37.91 20.76
N PHE A 946 -11.13 36.75 20.95
CA PHE A 946 -11.15 36.09 22.26
C PHE A 946 -9.74 35.62 22.66
N VAL A 947 -9.34 35.92 23.86
CA VAL A 947 -8.02 35.63 24.45
C VAL A 947 -8.13 34.75 25.72
N GLY A 948 -9.21 33.98 25.82
CA GLY A 948 -9.47 33.11 26.95
C GLY A 948 -10.09 33.82 28.15
N ALA A 949 -10.18 33.12 29.27
CA ALA A 949 -10.64 33.66 30.54
C ALA A 949 -9.63 34.69 31.07
N GLN A 950 -10.12 35.72 31.77
CA GLN A 950 -9.23 36.74 32.35
C GLN A 950 -8.29 36.20 33.43
N ARG A 951 -8.68 35.09 34.10
CA ARG A 951 -7.89 34.42 35.14
C ARG A 951 -8.17 32.93 35.10
N GLY A 952 -7.17 32.11 35.44
CA GLY A 952 -7.33 30.67 35.51
C GLY A 952 -6.23 30.03 36.37
N SER A 953 -6.30 28.70 36.51
CA SER A 953 -5.27 27.85 37.12
C SER A 953 -4.44 27.11 36.08
N SER A 954 -5.00 26.93 34.87
CA SER A 954 -4.38 26.16 33.81
C SER A 954 -4.41 26.92 32.50
N ARG A 955 -3.33 26.85 31.74
CA ARG A 955 -3.22 27.34 30.36
C ARG A 955 -3.62 26.24 29.38
N VAL A 956 -4.11 26.66 28.22
CA VAL A 956 -4.48 25.75 27.14
C VAL A 956 -3.22 25.40 26.31
N PHE A 957 -3.15 24.16 25.85
CA PHE A 957 -2.21 23.69 24.84
C PHE A 957 -2.92 22.76 23.85
N ARG A 958 -2.41 22.68 22.66
CA ARG A 958 -3.07 22.09 21.48
C ARG A 958 -2.15 21.15 20.72
N GLY A 959 -2.70 20.41 19.77
CA GLY A 959 -1.98 19.71 18.70
C GLY A 959 -1.74 18.23 18.94
N GLY A 960 -1.80 17.74 20.17
CA GLY A 960 -1.30 16.41 20.48
C GLY A 960 0.21 16.36 20.55
N SER A 961 0.80 15.20 20.75
CA SER A 961 2.25 15.04 20.73
C SER A 961 2.68 13.63 20.35
N TRP A 962 3.98 13.45 20.15
CA TRP A 962 4.61 12.18 19.79
C TRP A 962 4.25 10.98 20.70
N GLY A 963 3.80 11.20 21.90
CA GLY A 963 3.44 10.14 22.88
C GLY A 963 1.95 9.97 23.11
N TYR A 964 1.08 10.68 22.40
CA TYR A 964 -0.37 10.70 22.60
C TYR A 964 -1.11 10.09 21.41
N ASP A 965 -2.37 9.77 21.62
CA ASP A 965 -3.19 9.07 20.62
C ASP A 965 -3.72 10.03 19.55
N ALA A 966 -4.19 9.45 18.43
CA ALA A 966 -4.77 10.20 17.33
C ALA A 966 -5.94 11.11 17.77
N ALA A 967 -6.74 10.69 18.76
CA ALA A 967 -7.85 11.48 19.30
C ALA A 967 -7.37 12.80 19.92
N ASP A 968 -6.18 12.81 20.54
CA ASP A 968 -5.58 13.99 21.14
C ASP A 968 -5.02 14.97 20.09
N CYS A 969 -4.68 14.46 18.89
CA CYS A 969 -4.13 15.24 17.78
C CYS A 969 -5.20 15.95 16.93
N ARG A 970 -6.50 15.82 17.26
CA ARG A 970 -7.58 16.49 16.50
C ARG A 970 -7.49 18.01 16.66
N ALA A 971 -7.88 18.74 15.64
CA ALA A 971 -7.80 20.21 15.60
C ALA A 971 -8.56 20.88 16.76
N ALA A 972 -9.69 20.31 17.19
CA ALA A 972 -10.51 20.87 18.27
C ALA A 972 -10.11 20.43 19.69
N THR A 973 -9.27 19.39 19.83
CA THR A 973 -8.92 18.87 21.15
C THR A 973 -8.14 19.91 21.94
N ARG A 974 -8.58 20.13 23.18
CA ARG A 974 -8.01 21.11 24.11
C ARG A 974 -7.42 20.38 25.31
N HIS A 975 -6.17 20.63 25.59
CA HIS A 975 -5.52 20.17 26.81
C HIS A 975 -5.15 21.32 27.70
N THR A 976 -5.02 21.06 28.98
CA THR A 976 -4.75 22.12 29.94
C THR A 976 -3.80 21.68 31.06
N SER A 977 -2.94 22.59 31.46
CA SER A 977 -2.10 22.36 32.65
C SER A 977 -1.70 23.66 33.30
N VAL A 978 -1.04 23.54 34.47
CA VAL A 978 -0.44 24.68 35.12
C VAL A 978 0.65 25.29 34.23
N PRO A 979 0.78 26.62 34.17
CA PRO A 979 1.69 27.29 33.24
C PRO A 979 3.18 26.97 33.47
N SER A 980 3.56 26.44 34.63
CA SER A 980 4.93 26.02 34.98
C SER A 980 5.23 24.54 34.62
N LEU A 981 4.32 23.86 33.91
CA LEU A 981 4.54 22.46 33.51
C LEU A 981 5.67 22.36 32.49
N ARG A 982 6.65 21.51 32.76
CA ARG A 982 7.76 21.15 31.86
C ARG A 982 7.77 19.66 31.61
N THR A 983 7.57 19.22 30.40
CA THR A 983 7.69 17.84 29.99
C THR A 983 8.28 17.74 28.59
N ASN A 984 8.70 16.56 28.21
CA ASN A 984 9.17 16.26 26.86
C ASN A 984 8.05 16.14 25.80
N TYR A 985 6.83 16.53 26.15
CA TYR A 985 5.65 16.57 25.26
C TYR A 985 5.24 17.98 24.88
N HIS A 986 5.78 19.03 25.55
CA HIS A 986 5.32 20.41 25.41
C HIS A 986 6.38 21.30 24.81
N GLY A 987 6.00 21.99 23.75
CA GLY A 987 6.73 23.06 23.09
C GLY A 987 5.78 24.21 22.75
N PHE A 988 6.13 25.00 21.73
CA PHE A 988 5.30 26.09 21.27
C PHE A 988 5.72 26.55 19.88
N ARG A 989 4.84 27.27 19.22
CA ARG A 989 5.17 28.07 18.03
C ARG A 989 4.78 29.53 18.22
N LEU A 990 5.39 30.42 17.42
CA LEU A 990 5.19 31.87 17.53
C LEU A 990 4.07 32.37 16.62
N ALA A 991 3.36 33.36 17.12
CA ALA A 991 2.45 34.17 16.34
C ALA A 991 2.92 35.61 16.26
N LEU A 992 2.47 36.35 15.23
CA LEU A 992 2.60 37.80 15.03
C LEU A 992 1.22 38.42 14.84
N SER A 993 0.92 39.49 15.58
CA SER A 993 -0.37 40.18 15.51
C SER A 993 -0.53 41.08 14.29
N SER A 994 0.56 41.56 13.69
CA SER A 994 0.54 42.48 12.56
C SER A 994 1.70 42.18 11.61
N PRO A 995 1.49 41.37 10.62
CA PRO A 995 2.54 40.99 9.66
C PRO A 995 3.17 42.18 8.94
N SER A 996 2.38 43.24 8.65
CA SER A 996 2.83 44.44 7.94
C SER A 996 3.76 45.35 8.74
N GLY A 997 3.90 45.11 10.06
CA GLY A 997 4.73 45.92 10.94
C GLY A 997 6.16 45.46 11.11
N VAL A 998 6.51 44.31 10.51
CA VAL A 998 7.76 43.61 10.75
C VAL A 998 8.62 43.64 9.48
N SER A 999 9.44 44.64 9.31
CA SER A 999 10.50 44.72 8.28
C SER A 999 11.84 44.32 8.90
N SER A 1000 12.63 43.54 8.17
CA SER A 1000 14.00 43.17 8.59
C SER A 1000 14.86 44.43 8.80
N PRO A 1001 15.73 44.50 9.85
CA PRO A 1001 16.66 45.57 10.07
C PRO A 1001 17.59 45.89 8.89
N ALA A 1002 17.79 44.97 7.97
CA ALA A 1002 18.59 45.16 6.76
C ALA A 1002 17.96 46.14 5.74
N GLU A 1003 16.65 46.44 5.83
CA GLU A 1003 15.96 47.39 4.94
C GLU A 1003 15.87 48.81 5.51
N GLN A 1004 16.22 49.05 6.75
CA GLN A 1004 16.41 50.37 7.33
C GLN A 1004 17.84 50.84 6.97
N GLY A 1005 17.98 51.42 5.77
CA GLY A 1005 19.21 52.05 5.37
C GLY A 1005 19.63 53.14 6.38
N PRO A 1006 20.94 53.41 6.55
CA PRO A 1006 21.39 54.45 7.47
C PRO A 1006 20.98 55.81 6.96
N GLY A 1007 19.88 56.40 7.49
CA GLY A 1007 19.49 57.75 7.17
C GLY A 1007 17.99 58.04 7.17
N ALA A 1008 17.36 58.01 8.34
CA ALA A 1008 16.20 58.82 8.60
C ALA A 1008 16.48 59.64 9.88
N GLU A 1009 16.98 60.89 9.74
CA GLU A 1009 17.01 61.85 10.82
C GLU A 1009 15.57 62.04 11.33
N PRO A 1010 15.39 62.24 12.66
CA PRO A 1010 14.06 62.52 13.20
C PRO A 1010 13.58 63.83 12.65
N ALA A 1011 12.46 63.90 11.96
CA ALA A 1011 11.79 65.10 11.55
C ALA A 1011 11.48 65.93 12.77
N GLY A 1012 12.11 67.08 12.80
CA GLY A 1012 11.98 68.10 13.89
C GLY A 1012 10.55 68.53 14.06
N VAL A 1013 10.15 68.59 15.32
CA VAL A 1013 8.91 69.26 15.79
C VAL A 1013 8.97 70.74 15.42
N GLY A 1014 8.04 71.18 14.57
CA GLY A 1014 7.71 72.55 14.30
C GLY A 1014 6.20 72.64 14.30
#